data_101954855f97ad146d4103ae51bc9606
#
_entry.id   101954855f97ad146d4103ae51bc9606
#
_cell.length_a   1.000
_cell.length_b   1.000
_cell.length_c   1.000
_cell.angle_alpha   90.00
_cell.angle_beta   90.00
_cell.angle_gamma   90.00
#
_symmetry.space_group_name_H-M   'P 1'
#
loop_
_entity.id
_entity.type
_entity.pdbx_description
1 polymer ?
#
loop_
_entity_poly.entity_id
_entity_poly.type
_entity_poly.pdbx_seq_one_letter_code
_entity_poly.pdbx_strand_id
1 'polypeptide(L)'
;MQWGNFLAKEAATHGLSLKQTAAFIKYFKTENLGKNDAQLASELNVEVAAFRKWMSEVYDKFAQNYPELAISNSRGKLKKLQAYLSAKYNSELDVLKPLAAMKLLKSLVVRERLQQEAWVARRICKFLQYLPLALELVGRYLDKMPDLSLETLLKRLEEKRLEHEKLHPQGDGVFGHGEWGMGHGEESPMPNAQFPKSAGDYPSPPTREWSFPPTFNEAVVNANSLMDYESGLAEAFELSWEHLDENAQNFGCLLSLCALADIPLSLETIQDEKKQQLNEKAIADLLELHLLQRKNKETYRLNPLIRQLIQMKLDKSSEADETKTKFAAMMLEVAKLIPQQLNPEDILNLTPHIPHITEVAIHLSQYLSDKNLITLLTKLAWFYQGQGLYQQAEPWLRQCVEITQNPLGLEHADVVANLNNLALLYESTERYSEAEPLYQQALELSKRLLGDNHLDVATSLNNLARIYEFTGRYSEAEPLLEEVLELRKRLLGEEHIDVATSLSYLALLYESTGRYSEAEPLYQQALELWKRLVGEEHPNVATTLNNLAALYCYTKRYSEAEPLFEQALELRKRLLGKEHIDVGTSLNNLAQLYEFTGRYNKAEPLYQQALELSKRLLGHNHPDVAISLNNLAALYRNIKRYRKAKPLFEQALKICERTLGVNHPTTMTIRANYASFLTEAYH
;
A
#
# COMPACT_ATOMS: atom_id res chain seq x y z
N MET A 1 -21.88 -14.12 -1.67
CA MET A 1 -20.80 -14.60 -2.60
C MET A 1 -21.35 -15.76 -3.42
N GLN A 2 -21.42 -15.66 -4.74
CA GLN A 2 -21.89 -16.80 -5.55
C GLN A 2 -20.93 -17.98 -5.43
N TRP A 3 -21.45 -19.19 -5.41
CA TRP A 3 -20.67 -20.42 -5.34
C TRP A 3 -19.55 -20.48 -6.38
N GLY A 4 -19.81 -20.01 -7.62
CA GLY A 4 -18.82 -19.94 -8.68
C GLY A 4 -17.65 -19.00 -8.36
N ASN A 5 -17.91 -17.84 -7.77
CA ASN A 5 -16.88 -16.87 -7.37
C ASN A 5 -16.06 -17.37 -6.17
N PHE A 6 -16.72 -18.06 -5.22
CA PHE A 6 -16.02 -18.75 -4.14
C PHE A 6 -15.08 -19.82 -4.70
N LEU A 7 -15.53 -20.64 -5.65
CA LEU A 7 -14.70 -21.64 -6.29
C LEU A 7 -13.51 -21.01 -7.05
N ALA A 8 -13.72 -19.89 -7.73
CA ALA A 8 -12.66 -19.17 -8.43
C ALA A 8 -11.61 -18.59 -7.44
N LYS A 9 -12.05 -18.03 -6.31
CA LYS A 9 -11.20 -17.55 -5.22
C LYS A 9 -10.38 -18.71 -4.63
N GLU A 10 -11.02 -19.84 -4.32
CA GLU A 10 -10.33 -21.03 -3.81
C GLU A 10 -9.30 -21.58 -4.82
N ALA A 11 -9.64 -21.58 -6.11
CA ALA A 11 -8.72 -21.99 -7.16
C ALA A 11 -7.44 -21.10 -7.21
N ALA A 12 -7.63 -19.79 -7.10
CA ALA A 12 -6.51 -18.83 -7.06
C ALA A 12 -5.66 -19.00 -5.79
N THR A 13 -6.30 -19.11 -4.63
CA THR A 13 -5.63 -19.31 -3.33
C THR A 13 -4.74 -20.57 -3.31
N HIS A 14 -5.17 -21.63 -4.01
CA HIS A 14 -4.42 -22.90 -4.07
C HIS A 14 -3.51 -23.02 -5.30
N GLY A 15 -3.32 -21.92 -6.06
CA GLY A 15 -2.40 -21.88 -7.19
C GLY A 15 -2.73 -22.88 -8.28
N LEU A 16 -4.01 -23.03 -8.63
CA LEU A 16 -4.45 -23.90 -9.72
C LEU A 16 -4.07 -23.27 -11.07
N SER A 17 -3.59 -24.10 -12.00
CA SER A 17 -3.38 -23.65 -13.39
C SER A 17 -4.72 -23.33 -14.06
N LEU A 18 -4.72 -22.55 -15.15
CA LEU A 18 -5.95 -22.22 -15.91
C LEU A 18 -6.77 -23.47 -16.26
N LYS A 19 -6.13 -24.55 -16.68
CA LYS A 19 -6.80 -25.84 -17.00
C LYS A 19 -7.39 -26.52 -15.77
N GLN A 20 -6.65 -26.52 -14.67
CA GLN A 20 -7.13 -27.05 -13.38
C GLN A 20 -8.26 -26.21 -12.82
N THR A 21 -8.19 -24.88 -12.92
CA THR A 21 -9.27 -23.96 -12.50
C THR A 21 -10.54 -24.21 -13.30
N ALA A 22 -10.46 -24.33 -14.61
CA ALA A 22 -11.61 -24.63 -15.45
C ALA A 22 -12.26 -25.97 -15.08
N ALA A 23 -11.46 -27.03 -14.91
CA ALA A 23 -11.95 -28.35 -14.48
C ALA A 23 -12.56 -28.30 -13.07
N PHE A 24 -11.93 -27.60 -12.13
CA PHE A 24 -12.38 -27.45 -10.75
C PHE A 24 -13.72 -26.71 -10.67
N ILE A 25 -13.85 -25.54 -11.29
CA ILE A 25 -15.10 -24.78 -11.32
C ILE A 25 -16.20 -25.61 -12.00
N LYS A 26 -15.89 -26.24 -13.13
CA LYS A 26 -16.85 -27.05 -13.87
C LYS A 26 -17.37 -28.24 -13.04
N TYR A 27 -16.48 -28.92 -12.30
CA TYR A 27 -16.83 -30.09 -11.47
C TYR A 27 -17.74 -29.71 -10.31
N PHE A 28 -17.46 -28.61 -9.62
CA PHE A 28 -18.15 -28.22 -8.40
C PHE A 28 -19.32 -27.23 -8.61
N LYS A 29 -19.57 -26.78 -9.85
CA LYS A 29 -20.73 -25.93 -10.13
C LYS A 29 -22.04 -26.68 -9.85
N THR A 30 -22.98 -25.98 -9.22
CA THR A 30 -24.27 -26.57 -8.78
C THR A 30 -25.06 -27.21 -9.92
N GLU A 31 -25.07 -26.62 -11.11
CA GLU A 31 -25.72 -27.10 -12.33
C GLU A 31 -25.11 -28.39 -12.88
N ASN A 32 -23.93 -28.76 -12.43
CA ASN A 32 -23.20 -29.94 -12.87
C ASN A 32 -23.22 -31.09 -11.85
N LEU A 33 -23.91 -30.90 -10.72
CA LEU A 33 -24.08 -31.93 -9.71
C LEU A 33 -24.86 -33.10 -10.31
N GLY A 34 -24.20 -34.29 -10.34
CA GLY A 34 -24.78 -35.50 -10.92
C GLY A 34 -24.28 -35.86 -12.32
N LYS A 35 -23.55 -34.95 -13.01
CA LYS A 35 -22.84 -35.30 -14.26
C LYS A 35 -21.62 -36.16 -13.96
N ASN A 36 -21.34 -37.10 -14.86
CA ASN A 36 -20.12 -37.92 -14.74
C ASN A 36 -18.90 -37.24 -15.41
N ASP A 37 -17.70 -37.77 -15.12
CA ASP A 37 -16.44 -37.23 -15.65
C ASP A 37 -16.38 -37.10 -17.18
N ALA A 38 -17.06 -38.03 -17.88
CA ALA A 38 -17.08 -38.04 -19.35
C ALA A 38 -17.93 -36.88 -19.90
N GLN A 39 -19.07 -36.59 -19.26
CA GLN A 39 -19.89 -35.45 -19.63
C GLN A 39 -19.19 -34.11 -19.37
N LEU A 40 -18.55 -34.00 -18.20
CA LEU A 40 -17.82 -32.77 -17.84
C LEU A 40 -16.58 -32.55 -18.72
N ALA A 41 -15.85 -33.62 -19.04
CA ALA A 41 -14.71 -33.55 -19.94
C ALA A 41 -15.14 -33.16 -21.36
N SER A 42 -16.23 -33.71 -21.85
CA SER A 42 -16.81 -33.34 -23.18
C SER A 42 -17.19 -31.85 -23.23
N GLU A 43 -17.79 -31.31 -22.19
CA GLU A 43 -18.18 -29.91 -22.11
C GLU A 43 -16.97 -28.96 -22.03
N LEU A 44 -15.79 -29.44 -21.64
CA LEU A 44 -14.52 -28.69 -21.65
C LEU A 44 -13.68 -29.00 -22.90
N ASN A 45 -14.19 -29.84 -23.79
CA ASN A 45 -13.50 -30.30 -25.01
C ASN A 45 -12.14 -30.93 -24.72
N VAL A 46 -12.06 -31.82 -23.71
CA VAL A 46 -10.83 -32.52 -23.28
C VAL A 46 -11.08 -34.01 -23.11
N GLU A 47 -10.00 -34.79 -23.16
CA GLU A 47 -10.06 -36.21 -22.86
C GLU A 47 -10.41 -36.51 -21.41
N VAL A 48 -11.22 -37.53 -21.15
CA VAL A 48 -11.63 -37.95 -19.81
C VAL A 48 -10.45 -38.26 -18.91
N ALA A 49 -9.38 -38.87 -19.47
CA ALA A 49 -8.17 -39.15 -18.73
C ALA A 49 -7.43 -37.88 -18.27
N ALA A 50 -7.37 -36.86 -19.12
CA ALA A 50 -6.79 -35.55 -18.78
C ALA A 50 -7.63 -34.83 -17.72
N PHE A 51 -8.96 -34.84 -17.85
CA PHE A 51 -9.84 -34.26 -16.85
C PHE A 51 -9.66 -34.90 -15.47
N ARG A 52 -9.65 -36.25 -15.40
CA ARG A 52 -9.41 -36.97 -14.14
C ARG A 52 -8.06 -36.67 -13.52
N LYS A 53 -7.00 -36.56 -14.35
CA LYS A 53 -5.66 -36.19 -13.90
C LYS A 53 -5.70 -34.81 -13.27
N TRP A 54 -6.28 -33.79 -13.92
CA TRP A 54 -6.37 -32.44 -13.38
C TRP A 54 -7.14 -32.40 -12.06
N MET A 55 -8.24 -33.12 -11.95
CA MET A 55 -9.05 -33.18 -10.71
C MET A 55 -8.31 -33.89 -9.57
N SER A 56 -7.46 -34.89 -9.86
CA SER A 56 -6.60 -35.51 -8.86
C SER A 56 -5.52 -34.51 -8.37
N GLU A 57 -4.87 -33.80 -9.29
CA GLU A 57 -3.87 -32.78 -8.96
C GLU A 57 -4.48 -31.61 -8.17
N VAL A 58 -5.72 -31.21 -8.48
CA VAL A 58 -6.48 -30.24 -7.71
C VAL A 58 -6.64 -30.71 -6.27
N TYR A 59 -7.13 -31.93 -6.08
CA TYR A 59 -7.30 -32.48 -4.74
C TYR A 59 -5.98 -32.50 -3.95
N ASP A 60 -4.90 -32.93 -4.58
CA ASP A 60 -3.60 -33.04 -3.94
C ASP A 60 -3.07 -31.65 -3.49
N LYS A 61 -3.32 -30.60 -4.27
CA LYS A 61 -3.00 -29.20 -3.89
C LYS A 61 -3.80 -28.73 -2.67
N PHE A 62 -5.08 -29.06 -2.61
CA PHE A 62 -5.89 -28.75 -1.42
C PHE A 62 -5.44 -29.57 -0.21
N ALA A 63 -5.14 -30.86 -0.37
CA ALA A 63 -4.68 -31.73 0.71
C ALA A 63 -3.33 -31.32 1.30
N GLN A 64 -2.46 -30.66 0.52
CA GLN A 64 -1.19 -30.08 1.04
C GLN A 64 -1.43 -28.99 2.08
N ASN A 65 -2.47 -28.18 1.89
CA ASN A 65 -2.76 -27.06 2.76
C ASN A 65 -3.74 -27.41 3.91
N TYR A 66 -4.49 -28.51 3.76
CA TYR A 66 -5.52 -28.95 4.70
C TYR A 66 -5.34 -30.44 5.05
N PRO A 67 -4.60 -30.74 6.14
CA PRO A 67 -4.30 -32.12 6.56
C PRO A 67 -5.55 -32.97 6.77
N GLU A 68 -6.68 -32.38 7.13
CA GLU A 68 -7.98 -33.06 7.28
C GLU A 68 -8.53 -33.65 5.99
N LEU A 69 -8.06 -33.17 4.83
CA LEU A 69 -8.39 -33.76 3.54
C LEU A 69 -7.55 -35.00 3.20
N ALA A 70 -6.39 -35.18 3.84
CA ALA A 70 -5.50 -36.30 3.55
C ALA A 70 -6.20 -37.66 3.76
N ILE A 71 -6.36 -38.44 2.69
CA ILE A 71 -6.93 -39.77 2.72
C ILE A 71 -6.06 -40.73 1.89
N SER A 72 -5.91 -41.97 2.40
CA SER A 72 -5.15 -43.02 1.74
C SER A 72 -5.85 -43.67 0.54
N ASN A 73 -7.17 -43.48 0.35
CA ASN A 73 -7.95 -44.13 -0.69
C ASN A 73 -8.53 -43.13 -1.74
N SER A 74 -8.32 -43.44 -3.03
CA SER A 74 -8.76 -42.60 -4.16
C SER A 74 -10.28 -42.46 -4.32
N ARG A 75 -11.05 -43.42 -3.85
CA ARG A 75 -12.53 -43.37 -3.89
C ARG A 75 -13.07 -42.49 -2.77
N GLY A 76 -13.61 -41.33 -3.13
CA GLY A 76 -14.24 -40.39 -2.19
C GLY A 76 -13.47 -39.09 -1.98
N LYS A 77 -12.24 -38.94 -2.52
CA LYS A 77 -11.43 -37.72 -2.45
C LYS A 77 -12.22 -36.47 -2.85
N LEU A 78 -12.87 -36.48 -4.03
CA LEU A 78 -13.62 -35.35 -4.54
C LEU A 78 -14.91 -35.06 -3.76
N LYS A 79 -15.58 -36.12 -3.25
CA LYS A 79 -16.73 -35.93 -2.35
C LYS A 79 -16.34 -35.26 -1.04
N LYS A 80 -15.16 -35.63 -0.50
CA LYS A 80 -14.65 -34.99 0.73
C LYS A 80 -14.24 -33.55 0.47
N LEU A 81 -13.58 -33.26 -0.66
CA LEU A 81 -13.27 -31.90 -1.07
C LEU A 81 -14.53 -31.07 -1.28
N GLN A 82 -15.58 -31.64 -1.90
CA GLN A 82 -16.89 -30.99 -2.06
C GLN A 82 -17.52 -30.67 -0.70
N ALA A 83 -17.52 -31.65 0.22
CA ALA A 83 -18.05 -31.45 1.57
C ALA A 83 -17.26 -30.35 2.33
N TYR A 84 -15.93 -30.36 2.20
CA TYR A 84 -15.06 -29.34 2.77
C TYR A 84 -15.36 -27.95 2.18
N LEU A 85 -15.39 -27.81 0.85
CA LEU A 85 -15.68 -26.56 0.18
C LEU A 85 -17.08 -26.04 0.52
N SER A 86 -18.07 -26.94 0.61
CA SER A 86 -19.43 -26.56 1.02
C SER A 86 -19.47 -26.10 2.48
N ALA A 87 -18.75 -26.77 3.38
CA ALA A 87 -18.66 -26.37 4.77
C ALA A 87 -17.93 -25.00 4.92
N LYS A 88 -16.84 -24.82 4.18
CA LYS A 88 -16.09 -23.55 4.15
C LYS A 88 -16.91 -22.41 3.56
N TYR A 89 -17.59 -22.65 2.44
CA TYR A 89 -18.51 -21.69 1.84
C TYR A 89 -19.60 -21.26 2.80
N ASN A 90 -20.25 -22.25 3.46
CA ASN A 90 -21.28 -21.96 4.46
C ASN A 90 -20.73 -21.26 5.70
N SER A 91 -19.47 -21.51 6.09
CA SER A 91 -18.81 -20.77 7.18
C SER A 91 -18.42 -19.35 6.77
N GLU A 92 -18.08 -19.12 5.51
CA GLU A 92 -17.83 -17.77 4.98
C GLU A 92 -19.14 -16.97 4.81
N LEU A 93 -20.24 -17.63 4.52
CA LEU A 93 -21.60 -17.04 4.53
C LEU A 93 -22.18 -16.98 5.95
N ASP A 94 -21.53 -17.66 6.88
CA ASP A 94 -21.94 -17.71 8.30
C ASP A 94 -23.41 -18.10 8.50
N VAL A 95 -23.92 -19.05 7.69
CA VAL A 95 -25.30 -19.51 7.75
C VAL A 95 -25.53 -20.42 8.95
N LEU A 96 -26.44 -20.04 9.82
CA LEU A 96 -26.76 -20.79 11.03
C LEU A 96 -27.62 -22.04 10.71
N LYS A 97 -27.47 -23.09 11.54
CA LYS A 97 -28.48 -24.17 11.60
C LYS A 97 -29.80 -23.60 12.14
N PRO A 98 -30.96 -24.12 11.71
CA PRO A 98 -32.29 -23.61 12.12
C PRO A 98 -32.48 -23.42 13.63
N LEU A 99 -31.94 -24.34 14.43
CA LEU A 99 -31.98 -24.24 15.89
C LEU A 99 -31.10 -23.09 16.45
N ALA A 100 -29.92 -22.87 15.84
CA ALA A 100 -29.03 -21.79 16.24
C ALA A 100 -29.60 -20.42 15.82
N ALA A 101 -30.19 -20.32 14.63
CA ALA A 101 -30.90 -19.13 14.17
C ALA A 101 -32.06 -18.74 15.11
N MET A 102 -32.85 -19.71 15.53
CA MET A 102 -33.92 -19.49 16.52
C MET A 102 -33.36 -19.10 17.91
N LYS A 103 -32.20 -19.62 18.30
CA LYS A 103 -31.54 -19.21 19.55
C LYS A 103 -31.03 -17.77 19.46
N LEU A 104 -30.43 -17.37 18.32
CA LEU A 104 -29.98 -16.00 18.07
C LEU A 104 -31.17 -15.03 18.13
N LEU A 105 -32.24 -15.30 17.38
CA LEU A 105 -33.43 -14.45 17.39
C LEU A 105 -34.05 -14.34 18.81
N LYS A 106 -34.02 -15.42 19.59
CA LYS A 106 -34.46 -15.43 21.02
C LYS A 106 -33.58 -14.62 21.94
N SER A 107 -32.30 -14.38 21.60
CA SER A 107 -31.43 -13.52 22.40
C SER A 107 -31.61 -12.04 22.10
N LEU A 108 -32.24 -11.71 20.97
CA LEU A 108 -32.41 -10.33 20.47
C LEU A 108 -33.85 -9.79 20.70
N VAL A 109 -34.80 -10.66 20.90
CA VAL A 109 -36.22 -10.27 21.01
C VAL A 109 -36.78 -10.73 22.35
N VAL A 110 -37.69 -9.95 22.94
CA VAL A 110 -38.33 -10.25 24.23
C VAL A 110 -39.00 -11.64 24.21
N ARG A 111 -38.68 -12.44 25.24
CA ARG A 111 -39.01 -13.87 25.29
C ARG A 111 -40.51 -14.19 25.16
N GLU A 112 -41.35 -13.35 25.74
CA GLU A 112 -42.81 -13.50 25.73
C GLU A 112 -43.37 -13.37 24.32
N ARG A 113 -42.89 -12.43 23.52
CA ARG A 113 -43.30 -12.20 22.13
C ARG A 113 -43.02 -13.40 21.22
N LEU A 114 -41.83 -14.02 21.40
CA LEU A 114 -41.42 -15.19 20.65
C LEU A 114 -42.14 -16.47 21.08
N GLN A 115 -42.64 -16.53 22.31
CA GLN A 115 -43.43 -17.68 22.76
C GLN A 115 -44.85 -17.69 22.16
N GLN A 116 -45.46 -16.52 22.03
CA GLN A 116 -46.79 -16.36 21.45
C GLN A 116 -46.81 -16.62 19.94
N GLU A 117 -45.76 -16.22 19.23
CA GLU A 117 -45.69 -16.30 17.75
C GLU A 117 -44.54 -17.21 17.29
N ALA A 118 -44.25 -18.30 17.97
CA ALA A 118 -43.08 -19.14 17.72
C ALA A 118 -43.01 -19.74 16.31
N TRP A 119 -44.14 -19.99 15.68
CA TRP A 119 -44.20 -20.50 14.30
C TRP A 119 -43.85 -19.41 13.28
N VAL A 120 -44.25 -18.16 13.52
CA VAL A 120 -43.92 -17.01 12.68
C VAL A 120 -42.43 -16.72 12.78
N ALA A 121 -41.83 -16.76 13.98
CA ALA A 121 -40.40 -16.63 14.19
C ALA A 121 -39.60 -17.66 13.36
N ARG A 122 -40.07 -18.89 13.24
CA ARG A 122 -39.42 -19.90 12.36
C ARG A 122 -39.54 -19.54 10.88
N ARG A 123 -40.69 -18.98 10.44
CA ARG A 123 -40.88 -18.50 9.06
C ARG A 123 -39.92 -17.32 8.76
N ILE A 124 -39.77 -16.39 9.70
CA ILE A 124 -38.82 -15.28 9.59
C ILE A 124 -37.38 -15.83 9.46
N CYS A 125 -36.95 -16.75 10.33
CA CYS A 125 -35.62 -17.36 10.22
C CYS A 125 -35.41 -18.02 8.85
N LYS A 126 -36.43 -18.73 8.33
CA LYS A 126 -36.40 -19.38 7.01
C LYS A 126 -36.38 -18.34 5.87
N PHE A 127 -37.18 -17.29 5.97
CA PHE A 127 -37.24 -16.19 5.02
C PHE A 127 -35.87 -15.49 4.89
N LEU A 128 -35.22 -15.24 6.04
CA LEU A 128 -33.88 -14.64 6.14
C LEU A 128 -32.76 -15.67 5.87
N GLN A 129 -33.08 -16.85 5.36
CA GLN A 129 -32.15 -17.93 4.97
C GLN A 129 -31.17 -18.32 6.08
N TYR A 130 -31.55 -18.10 7.34
CA TYR A 130 -30.75 -18.37 8.55
C TYR A 130 -29.43 -17.54 8.61
N LEU A 131 -29.33 -16.42 7.91
CA LEU A 131 -28.19 -15.52 7.91
C LEU A 131 -28.12 -14.79 9.25
N PRO A 132 -27.00 -14.88 10.03
CA PRO A 132 -26.87 -14.23 11.33
C PRO A 132 -27.09 -12.73 11.24
N LEU A 133 -26.44 -12.06 10.29
CA LEU A 133 -26.53 -10.62 10.09
C LEU A 133 -27.98 -10.16 9.82
N ALA A 134 -28.70 -10.88 8.96
CA ALA A 134 -30.11 -10.56 8.68
C ALA A 134 -30.98 -10.75 9.93
N LEU A 135 -30.72 -11.80 10.73
CA LEU A 135 -31.42 -12.04 11.99
C LEU A 135 -31.09 -10.98 13.05
N GLU A 136 -29.85 -10.52 13.11
CA GLU A 136 -29.43 -9.41 13.99
C GLU A 136 -30.11 -8.09 13.61
N LEU A 137 -30.15 -7.74 12.32
CA LEU A 137 -30.86 -6.54 11.84
C LEU A 137 -32.34 -6.60 12.21
N VAL A 138 -32.99 -7.69 11.90
CA VAL A 138 -34.41 -7.89 12.23
C VAL A 138 -34.66 -7.90 13.74
N GLY A 139 -33.79 -8.54 14.50
CA GLY A 139 -33.89 -8.57 15.97
C GLY A 139 -33.82 -7.17 16.58
N ARG A 140 -32.86 -6.35 16.11
CA ARG A 140 -32.70 -4.95 16.55
C ARG A 140 -33.83 -4.06 16.09
N TYR A 141 -34.30 -4.24 14.87
CA TYR A 141 -35.48 -3.53 14.39
C TYR A 141 -36.71 -3.82 15.26
N LEU A 142 -36.93 -5.10 15.68
CA LEU A 142 -37.99 -5.50 16.59
C LEU A 142 -37.81 -4.90 18.01
N ASP A 143 -36.58 -4.73 18.47
CA ASP A 143 -36.30 -4.11 19.78
C ASP A 143 -36.69 -2.63 19.78
N LYS A 144 -36.47 -1.95 18.66
CA LYS A 144 -36.90 -0.56 18.42
C LYS A 144 -38.43 -0.41 18.26
N MET A 145 -39.11 -1.45 17.87
CA MET A 145 -40.56 -1.50 17.59
C MET A 145 -41.27 -2.50 18.52
N PRO A 146 -41.42 -2.20 19.82
CA PRO A 146 -41.96 -3.12 20.79
C PRO A 146 -43.39 -3.57 20.50
N ASP A 147 -44.18 -2.73 19.85
CA ASP A 147 -45.60 -3.02 19.52
C ASP A 147 -45.82 -3.74 18.18
N LEU A 148 -44.74 -3.94 17.39
CA LEU A 148 -44.86 -4.59 16.08
C LEU A 148 -44.93 -6.10 16.23
N SER A 149 -46.04 -6.77 15.82
CA SER A 149 -46.14 -8.24 15.83
C SER A 149 -45.15 -8.89 14.84
N LEU A 150 -44.73 -10.13 15.12
CA LEU A 150 -43.86 -10.88 14.20
C LEU A 150 -44.56 -11.16 12.86
N GLU A 151 -45.90 -11.33 12.88
CA GLU A 151 -46.70 -11.52 11.66
C GLU A 151 -46.70 -10.27 10.78
N THR A 152 -46.84 -9.08 11.39
CA THR A 152 -46.73 -7.78 10.67
C THR A 152 -45.34 -7.59 10.12
N LEU A 153 -44.30 -7.94 10.88
CA LEU A 153 -42.90 -7.88 10.43
C LEU A 153 -42.70 -8.80 9.20
N LEU A 154 -43.13 -10.06 9.29
CA LEU A 154 -42.98 -10.99 8.18
C LEU A 154 -43.68 -10.47 6.92
N LYS A 155 -44.85 -9.88 7.06
CA LYS A 155 -45.59 -9.24 5.97
C LYS A 155 -44.82 -8.10 5.35
N ARG A 156 -44.20 -7.21 6.17
CA ARG A 156 -43.33 -6.13 5.67
C ARG A 156 -42.13 -6.67 4.92
N LEU A 157 -41.47 -7.72 5.42
CA LEU A 157 -40.37 -8.38 4.73
C LEU A 157 -40.79 -8.96 3.38
N GLU A 158 -41.95 -9.62 3.33
CA GLU A 158 -42.53 -10.18 2.09
C GLU A 158 -42.90 -9.05 1.09
N GLU A 159 -43.45 -7.92 1.56
CA GLU A 159 -43.75 -6.73 0.74
C GLU A 159 -42.46 -6.13 0.14
N LYS A 160 -41.42 -5.98 0.95
CA LYS A 160 -40.10 -5.47 0.46
C LYS A 160 -39.50 -6.39 -0.59
N ARG A 161 -39.65 -7.71 -0.44
CA ARG A 161 -39.24 -8.68 -1.45
C ARG A 161 -39.94 -8.45 -2.78
N LEU A 162 -41.26 -8.28 -2.74
CA LEU A 162 -42.06 -8.01 -3.93
C LEU A 162 -41.73 -6.69 -4.60
N GLU A 163 -41.36 -5.66 -3.83
CA GLU A 163 -40.85 -4.40 -4.37
C GLU A 163 -39.52 -4.60 -5.08
N HIS A 164 -38.62 -5.38 -4.48
CA HIS A 164 -37.33 -5.72 -5.06
C HIS A 164 -37.46 -6.54 -6.36
N GLU A 165 -38.33 -7.53 -6.38
CA GLU A 165 -38.64 -8.36 -7.57
C GLU A 165 -39.25 -7.54 -8.70
N LYS A 166 -40.07 -6.52 -8.39
CA LYS A 166 -40.64 -5.59 -9.40
C LYS A 166 -39.61 -4.65 -10.00
N LEU A 167 -38.62 -4.23 -9.22
CA LEU A 167 -37.51 -3.37 -9.67
C LEU A 167 -36.50 -4.14 -10.52
N HIS A 168 -36.42 -5.46 -10.33
CA HIS A 168 -35.52 -6.36 -11.01
C HIS A 168 -36.23 -7.61 -11.45
N PRO A 169 -37.10 -7.53 -12.47
CA PRO A 169 -37.78 -8.71 -12.99
C PRO A 169 -36.74 -9.72 -13.45
N GLN A 170 -36.73 -10.91 -12.86
CA GLN A 170 -35.95 -12.04 -13.38
C GLN A 170 -36.40 -12.22 -14.83
N GLY A 171 -35.50 -12.00 -15.77
CA GLY A 171 -35.79 -12.23 -17.16
C GLY A 171 -36.15 -13.71 -17.36
N ASP A 172 -37.43 -13.98 -17.64
CA ASP A 172 -37.85 -15.28 -18.13
C ASP A 172 -36.96 -15.64 -19.32
N GLY A 173 -36.15 -16.67 -19.12
CA GLY A 173 -35.24 -17.19 -20.13
C GLY A 173 -36.00 -17.80 -21.32
N VAL A 174 -36.49 -16.96 -22.20
CA VAL A 174 -36.80 -17.35 -23.58
C VAL A 174 -35.57 -17.05 -24.40
N PHE A 175 -34.68 -18.03 -24.51
CA PHE A 175 -33.69 -18.05 -25.57
C PHE A 175 -34.38 -18.22 -26.90
N GLY A 176 -34.78 -17.12 -27.51
CA GLY A 176 -35.08 -17.07 -28.93
C GLY A 176 -33.82 -17.35 -29.71
N HIS A 177 -33.80 -18.40 -30.47
CA HIS A 177 -32.78 -18.66 -31.51
C HIS A 177 -32.83 -17.52 -32.52
N GLY A 178 -31.93 -16.53 -32.33
CA GLY A 178 -31.61 -15.53 -33.32
C GLY A 178 -30.40 -16.01 -34.10
N GLU A 179 -30.64 -16.45 -35.33
CA GLU A 179 -29.60 -16.74 -36.30
C GLU A 179 -28.69 -15.51 -36.53
N TRP A 180 -27.42 -15.66 -36.25
CA TRP A 180 -26.41 -14.70 -36.65
C TRP A 180 -26.12 -14.93 -38.15
N GLY A 181 -26.79 -14.16 -39.02
CA GLY A 181 -26.46 -14.08 -40.43
C GLY A 181 -25.05 -13.51 -40.62
N MET A 182 -24.17 -14.29 -41.24
CA MET A 182 -22.91 -13.83 -41.75
C MET A 182 -23.15 -12.90 -42.95
N GLY A 183 -22.99 -11.61 -42.72
CA GLY A 183 -22.88 -10.61 -43.77
C GLY A 183 -21.43 -10.51 -44.22
N HIS A 184 -21.10 -11.01 -45.39
CA HIS A 184 -19.87 -10.67 -46.11
C HIS A 184 -19.96 -9.21 -46.51
N GLY A 185 -19.13 -8.36 -45.89
CA GLY A 185 -18.88 -6.98 -46.31
C GLY A 185 -17.45 -6.83 -46.82
N GLU A 186 -17.36 -6.39 -48.07
CA GLU A 186 -16.15 -6.24 -48.86
C GLU A 186 -15.11 -5.30 -48.23
N GLU A 187 -13.86 -5.72 -48.32
CA GLU A 187 -12.69 -4.89 -48.02
C GLU A 187 -12.56 -3.73 -49.01
N SER A 188 -12.49 -2.51 -48.51
CA SER A 188 -11.99 -1.36 -49.23
C SER A 188 -10.64 -0.92 -48.68
N PRO A 189 -9.60 -0.72 -49.50
CA PRO A 189 -8.25 -0.47 -49.02
C PRO A 189 -8.06 0.98 -48.59
N MET A 190 -7.44 1.17 -47.43
CA MET A 190 -6.95 2.46 -46.95
C MET A 190 -5.69 2.90 -47.71
N PRO A 191 -5.49 4.20 -47.99
CA PRO A 191 -4.35 4.68 -48.72
C PRO A 191 -3.07 4.72 -47.88
N ASN A 192 -1.97 4.32 -48.49
CA ASN A 192 -0.60 4.40 -48.01
C ASN A 192 -0.20 5.81 -47.58
N ALA A 193 0.12 5.99 -46.32
CA ALA A 193 0.92 7.12 -45.83
C ALA A 193 2.38 6.66 -45.70
N GLN A 194 3.24 7.20 -46.54
CA GLN A 194 4.68 6.99 -46.49
C GLN A 194 5.27 7.79 -45.34
N PHE A 195 5.92 7.11 -44.40
CA PHE A 195 6.83 7.73 -43.42
C PHE A 195 8.28 7.60 -43.90
N PRO A 196 9.13 8.64 -43.69
CA PRO A 196 10.53 8.58 -44.10
C PRO A 196 11.34 7.69 -43.15
N LYS A 197 12.17 6.85 -43.77
CA LYS A 197 13.20 6.05 -43.10
C LYS A 197 14.34 6.98 -42.66
N SER A 198 14.61 7.07 -41.37
CA SER A 198 15.98 7.12 -40.83
C SER A 198 15.95 7.21 -39.28
N ALA A 199 16.73 6.39 -38.70
CA ALA A 199 17.42 6.38 -37.40
C ALA A 199 17.01 5.28 -36.42
N GLY A 200 17.92 4.32 -36.26
CA GLY A 200 18.30 3.68 -35.00
C GLY A 200 17.32 2.70 -34.38
N ASP A 201 17.60 1.43 -34.59
CA ASP A 201 17.01 0.33 -33.83
C ASP A 201 17.27 0.47 -32.32
N TYR A 202 16.22 0.84 -31.56
CA TYR A 202 16.13 0.54 -30.13
C TYR A 202 15.05 -0.53 -29.95
N PRO A 203 15.36 -1.64 -29.29
CA PRO A 203 14.33 -2.64 -28.97
C PRO A 203 13.35 -2.04 -27.98
N SER A 204 12.07 -2.06 -28.34
CA SER A 204 10.97 -1.72 -27.46
C SER A 204 11.05 -2.54 -26.16
N PRO A 205 10.91 -1.93 -24.98
CA PRO A 205 10.84 -2.69 -23.74
C PRO A 205 9.60 -3.59 -23.79
N PRO A 206 9.68 -4.80 -23.21
CA PRO A 206 8.54 -5.71 -23.18
C PRO A 206 7.41 -5.04 -22.41
N THR A 207 6.24 -4.95 -23.02
CA THR A 207 4.98 -4.59 -22.37
C THR A 207 4.68 -5.60 -21.28
N ARG A 208 5.17 -5.35 -20.08
CA ARG A 208 4.67 -6.00 -18.86
C ARG A 208 3.37 -5.28 -18.52
N GLU A 209 2.26 -5.97 -18.67
CA GLU A 209 1.03 -5.63 -17.96
C GLU A 209 1.36 -5.59 -16.45
N TRP A 210 1.39 -4.40 -15.90
CA TRP A 210 1.57 -4.17 -14.47
C TRP A 210 0.23 -4.43 -13.80
N SER A 211 0.05 -5.66 -13.33
CA SER A 211 -0.93 -5.89 -12.28
C SER A 211 -0.36 -5.27 -11.00
N PHE A 212 -1.10 -4.33 -10.40
CA PHE A 212 -0.86 -3.90 -9.02
C PHE A 212 -0.64 -5.13 -8.13
N PRO A 213 0.27 -5.08 -7.13
CA PRO A 213 0.32 -6.15 -6.15
C PRO A 213 -1.10 -6.34 -5.65
N PRO A 214 -1.57 -7.58 -5.41
CA PRO A 214 -2.95 -7.80 -4.99
C PRO A 214 -3.18 -7.11 -3.66
N THR A 215 -3.51 -5.84 -3.71
CA THR A 215 -4.27 -5.19 -2.68
C THR A 215 -5.60 -5.91 -2.69
N PHE A 216 -6.03 -6.34 -1.56
CA PHE A 216 -7.25 -7.04 -1.17
C PHE A 216 -8.53 -6.56 -1.90
N ASN A 217 -8.57 -6.43 -3.21
CA ASN A 217 -9.73 -5.97 -3.93
C ASN A 217 -9.65 -6.27 -5.42
N GLU A 218 -10.08 -7.46 -5.77
CA GLU A 218 -10.86 -7.66 -6.99
C GLU A 218 -11.92 -8.73 -6.74
N ALA A 219 -12.82 -8.43 -5.82
CA ALA A 219 -14.15 -8.91 -5.92
C ALA A 219 -15.04 -7.71 -6.26
N VAL A 220 -14.91 -7.18 -7.45
CA VAL A 220 -16.02 -6.47 -8.10
C VAL A 220 -17.07 -7.54 -8.32
N VAL A 221 -17.84 -7.79 -7.28
CA VAL A 221 -19.07 -8.57 -7.36
C VAL A 221 -19.99 -7.72 -8.21
N ASN A 222 -20.24 -8.16 -9.45
CA ASN A 222 -21.26 -7.57 -10.30
C ASN A 222 -22.55 -7.44 -9.47
N ALA A 223 -23.09 -6.24 -9.35
CA ALA A 223 -24.29 -5.94 -8.55
C ALA A 223 -25.47 -6.88 -8.89
N ASN A 224 -25.54 -7.38 -10.13
CA ASN A 224 -26.55 -8.34 -10.58
C ASN A 224 -26.39 -9.76 -10.00
N SER A 225 -25.23 -10.10 -9.42
CA SER A 225 -24.97 -11.45 -8.89
C SER A 225 -25.24 -11.58 -7.39
N LEU A 226 -25.44 -10.48 -6.68
CA LEU A 226 -25.82 -10.43 -5.25
C LEU A 226 -27.29 -10.76 -5.02
N MET A 227 -28.15 -10.57 -6.02
CA MET A 227 -29.59 -10.62 -5.85
C MET A 227 -30.19 -12.03 -5.62
N ASP A 228 -29.52 -13.10 -6.03
CA ASP A 228 -30.08 -14.45 -5.92
C ASP A 228 -29.92 -15.13 -4.53
N TYR A 229 -28.97 -14.61 -3.70
CA TYR A 229 -28.69 -15.18 -2.37
C TYR A 229 -28.98 -14.25 -1.20
N GLU A 230 -29.26 -13.00 -1.46
CA GLU A 230 -29.30 -11.93 -0.45
C GLU A 230 -30.70 -11.33 -0.23
N SER A 231 -31.73 -11.94 -0.80
CA SER A 231 -33.08 -11.38 -0.66
C SER A 231 -33.46 -11.10 0.80
N GLY A 232 -33.23 -12.06 1.71
CA GLY A 232 -33.56 -11.89 3.14
C GLY A 232 -32.71 -10.85 3.87
N LEU A 233 -31.44 -10.64 3.47
CA LEU A 233 -30.58 -9.61 4.05
C LEU A 233 -30.96 -8.23 3.54
N ALA A 234 -31.24 -8.10 2.25
CA ALA A 234 -31.63 -6.83 1.65
C ALA A 234 -32.94 -6.30 2.25
N GLU A 235 -33.93 -7.15 2.41
CA GLU A 235 -35.21 -6.77 3.04
C GLU A 235 -35.03 -6.37 4.52
N ALA A 236 -34.19 -7.11 5.27
CA ALA A 236 -33.88 -6.78 6.66
C ALA A 236 -33.11 -5.44 6.78
N PHE A 237 -32.19 -5.20 5.84
CA PHE A 237 -31.48 -3.93 5.74
C PHE A 237 -32.42 -2.77 5.43
N GLU A 238 -33.33 -2.93 4.45
CA GLU A 238 -34.28 -1.88 4.07
C GLU A 238 -35.14 -1.41 5.24
N LEU A 239 -35.65 -2.34 6.06
CA LEU A 239 -36.42 -2.00 7.25
C LEU A 239 -35.60 -1.17 8.25
N SER A 240 -34.33 -1.53 8.44
CA SER A 240 -33.41 -0.79 9.35
C SER A 240 -33.03 0.56 8.75
N TRP A 241 -32.80 0.63 7.44
CA TRP A 241 -32.41 1.85 6.73
C TRP A 241 -33.51 2.92 6.72
N GLU A 242 -34.75 2.51 6.46
CA GLU A 242 -35.93 3.40 6.48
C GLU A 242 -36.24 3.96 7.88
N HIS A 243 -35.75 3.31 8.92
CA HIS A 243 -35.93 3.78 10.30
C HIS A 243 -34.94 4.88 10.69
N LEU A 244 -33.84 5.03 9.96
CA LEU A 244 -32.85 6.08 10.17
C LEU A 244 -33.37 7.45 9.72
N ASP A 245 -33.01 8.50 10.45
CA ASP A 245 -33.20 9.86 9.97
C ASP A 245 -32.23 10.17 8.78
N GLU A 246 -32.54 11.22 8.05
CA GLU A 246 -31.78 11.65 6.86
C GLU A 246 -30.28 11.89 7.18
N ASN A 247 -29.98 12.43 8.36
CA ASN A 247 -28.58 12.66 8.76
C ASN A 247 -27.83 11.33 8.97
N ALA A 248 -28.45 10.35 9.62
CA ALA A 248 -27.84 9.03 9.83
C ALA A 248 -27.70 8.26 8.51
N GLN A 249 -28.66 8.39 7.57
CA GLN A 249 -28.54 7.82 6.24
C GLN A 249 -27.39 8.44 5.45
N ASN A 250 -27.29 9.77 5.42
CA ASN A 250 -26.21 10.50 4.74
C ASN A 250 -24.85 10.18 5.35
N PHE A 251 -24.75 10.05 6.67
CA PHE A 251 -23.55 9.64 7.35
C PHE A 251 -23.16 8.19 7.04
N GLY A 252 -24.13 7.28 7.02
CA GLY A 252 -23.96 5.90 6.57
C GLY A 252 -23.44 5.81 5.13
N CYS A 253 -23.98 6.62 4.22
CA CYS A 253 -23.51 6.77 2.85
C CYS A 253 -22.05 7.21 2.79
N LEU A 254 -21.66 8.20 3.58
CA LEU A 254 -20.27 8.65 3.68
C LEU A 254 -19.34 7.53 4.16
N LEU A 255 -19.72 6.81 5.24
CA LEU A 255 -18.94 5.70 5.77
C LEU A 255 -18.82 4.53 4.77
N SER A 256 -19.79 4.33 3.90
CA SER A 256 -19.75 3.28 2.88
C SER A 256 -18.65 3.48 1.84
N LEU A 257 -18.16 4.71 1.69
CA LEU A 257 -17.04 5.06 0.81
C LEU A 257 -15.67 4.72 1.42
N CYS A 258 -15.61 4.45 2.73
CA CYS A 258 -14.39 3.98 3.37
C CYS A 258 -13.94 2.61 2.83
N ALA A 259 -12.64 2.34 2.86
CA ALA A 259 -12.09 1.02 2.58
C ALA A 259 -12.64 -0.04 3.55
N LEU A 260 -12.53 -1.32 3.16
CA LEU A 260 -12.87 -2.47 4.03
C LEU A 260 -11.82 -2.66 5.14
N ALA A 261 -11.59 -1.60 5.92
CA ALA A 261 -10.66 -1.54 7.04
C ALA A 261 -11.37 -0.99 8.27
N ASP A 262 -10.66 -0.91 9.40
CA ASP A 262 -11.18 -0.25 10.58
C ASP A 262 -11.24 1.27 10.35
N ILE A 263 -12.39 1.86 10.62
CA ILE A 263 -12.67 3.29 10.38
C ILE A 263 -12.37 4.05 11.68
N PRO A 264 -11.37 4.93 11.71
CA PRO A 264 -11.04 5.71 12.90
C PRO A 264 -12.09 6.77 13.19
N LEU A 265 -12.35 7.03 14.47
CA LEU A 265 -13.28 8.08 14.93
C LEU A 265 -12.85 9.48 14.46
N SER A 266 -11.54 9.68 14.31
CA SER A 266 -10.91 10.94 13.91
C SER A 266 -11.04 11.28 12.42
N LEU A 267 -11.77 10.47 11.63
CA LEU A 267 -12.02 10.76 10.22
C LEU A 267 -12.66 12.13 9.98
N GLU A 268 -13.41 12.63 10.96
CA GLU A 268 -14.01 13.96 10.91
C GLU A 268 -13.38 14.88 11.97
N THR A 269 -12.33 15.60 11.63
CA THR A 269 -11.89 16.80 12.35
C THR A 269 -12.88 17.93 12.07
N ILE A 270 -14.07 17.85 12.66
CA ILE A 270 -15.08 18.90 12.51
C ILE A 270 -14.87 19.91 13.64
N GLN A 271 -14.51 21.14 13.26
CA GLN A 271 -14.42 22.28 14.17
C GLN A 271 -15.81 22.84 14.62
N ASP A 272 -16.90 22.25 14.13
CA ASP A 272 -18.27 22.69 14.43
C ASP A 272 -18.93 21.74 15.43
N GLU A 273 -19.12 22.18 16.67
CA GLU A 273 -19.75 21.41 17.76
C GLU A 273 -21.15 20.86 17.40
N LYS A 274 -21.93 21.59 16.59
CA LYS A 274 -23.28 21.12 16.19
C LYS A 274 -23.18 19.93 15.21
N LYS A 275 -22.24 19.98 14.27
CA LYS A 275 -22.01 18.85 13.35
C LYS A 275 -21.46 17.65 14.07
N GLN A 276 -20.58 17.87 15.04
CA GLN A 276 -20.04 16.79 15.87
C GLN A 276 -21.17 16.06 16.63
N GLN A 277 -22.08 16.80 17.28
CA GLN A 277 -23.23 16.19 17.98
C GLN A 277 -24.17 15.44 17.03
N LEU A 278 -24.39 15.95 15.81
CA LEU A 278 -25.21 15.27 14.79
C LEU A 278 -24.56 13.95 14.33
N ASN A 279 -23.25 13.95 14.16
CA ASN A 279 -22.51 12.75 13.77
C ASN A 279 -22.44 11.71 14.89
N GLU A 280 -22.27 12.14 16.14
CA GLU A 280 -22.35 11.25 17.32
C GLU A 280 -23.72 10.55 17.42
N LYS A 281 -24.80 11.29 17.15
CA LYS A 281 -26.16 10.73 17.08
C LYS A 281 -26.28 9.73 15.92
N ALA A 282 -25.83 10.11 14.72
CA ALA A 282 -25.87 9.23 13.55
C ALA A 282 -25.08 7.93 13.77
N ILE A 283 -23.89 8.02 14.40
CA ILE A 283 -23.10 6.86 14.81
C ILE A 283 -23.90 5.98 15.80
N ALA A 284 -24.53 6.58 16.79
CA ALA A 284 -25.33 5.85 17.77
C ALA A 284 -26.48 5.10 17.12
N ASP A 285 -27.22 5.75 16.21
CA ASP A 285 -28.34 5.17 15.48
C ASP A 285 -27.89 4.00 14.58
N LEU A 286 -26.77 4.17 13.85
CA LEU A 286 -26.19 3.11 13.02
C LEU A 286 -25.68 1.91 13.84
N LEU A 287 -25.09 2.15 15.01
CA LEU A 287 -24.64 1.09 15.92
C LEU A 287 -25.82 0.33 16.52
N GLU A 288 -26.87 1.05 16.91
CA GLU A 288 -28.07 0.46 17.53
C GLU A 288 -28.82 -0.48 16.57
N LEU A 289 -28.85 -0.13 15.28
CA LEU A 289 -29.42 -0.95 14.22
C LEU A 289 -28.44 -1.98 13.62
N HIS A 290 -27.23 -2.12 14.18
CA HIS A 290 -26.17 -3.04 13.70
C HIS A 290 -25.72 -2.81 12.25
N LEU A 291 -25.98 -1.63 11.70
CA LEU A 291 -25.46 -1.24 10.40
C LEU A 291 -23.98 -0.86 10.48
N LEU A 292 -23.53 -0.44 11.66
CA LEU A 292 -22.12 -0.17 12.00
C LEU A 292 -21.70 -1.02 13.21
N GLN A 293 -20.47 -1.47 13.27
CA GLN A 293 -19.93 -2.24 14.39
C GLN A 293 -18.81 -1.45 15.07
N ARG A 294 -18.85 -1.35 16.41
CA ARG A 294 -17.72 -0.81 17.18
C ARG A 294 -16.69 -1.92 17.43
N LYS A 295 -15.43 -1.68 17.04
CA LYS A 295 -14.32 -2.60 17.29
C LYS A 295 -13.61 -2.32 18.61
N ASN A 296 -13.37 -1.03 18.90
CA ASN A 296 -12.81 -0.54 20.16
C ASN A 296 -13.34 0.86 20.46
N LYS A 297 -12.72 1.59 21.38
CA LYS A 297 -13.15 2.95 21.75
C LYS A 297 -13.02 3.96 20.61
N GLU A 298 -12.10 3.72 19.68
CA GLU A 298 -11.66 4.69 18.67
C GLU A 298 -11.94 4.25 17.24
N THR A 299 -12.38 3.01 17.01
CA THR A 299 -12.57 2.48 15.64
C THR A 299 -13.91 1.77 15.46
N TYR A 300 -14.42 1.91 14.26
CA TYR A 300 -15.62 1.24 13.77
C TYR A 300 -15.30 0.36 12.56
N ARG A 301 -16.24 -0.49 12.19
CA ARG A 301 -16.16 -1.29 10.97
C ARG A 301 -17.53 -1.45 10.37
N LEU A 302 -17.64 -1.30 9.05
CA LEU A 302 -18.79 -1.70 8.27
C LEU A 302 -18.64 -3.17 7.85
N ASN A 303 -19.73 -3.93 7.99
CA ASN A 303 -19.79 -5.25 7.37
C ASN A 303 -19.74 -5.09 5.85
N PRO A 304 -18.95 -5.89 5.10
CA PRO A 304 -18.82 -5.74 3.65
C PRO A 304 -20.15 -5.76 2.89
N LEU A 305 -21.12 -6.60 3.31
CA LEU A 305 -22.44 -6.68 2.68
C LEU A 305 -23.27 -5.43 2.98
N ILE A 306 -23.24 -4.94 4.23
CA ILE A 306 -23.92 -3.68 4.61
C ILE A 306 -23.32 -2.51 3.84
N ARG A 307 -21.97 -2.43 3.76
CA ARG A 307 -21.28 -1.41 2.95
C ARG A 307 -21.81 -1.38 1.53
N GLN A 308 -21.94 -2.54 0.90
CA GLN A 308 -22.40 -2.66 -0.48
C GLN A 308 -23.87 -2.23 -0.64
N LEU A 309 -24.75 -2.63 0.29
CA LEU A 309 -26.16 -2.22 0.28
C LEU A 309 -26.29 -0.70 0.43
N ILE A 310 -25.48 -0.07 1.31
CA ILE A 310 -25.47 1.37 1.48
C ILE A 310 -24.91 2.06 0.20
N GLN A 311 -23.87 1.52 -0.42
CA GLN A 311 -23.36 2.04 -1.69
C GLN A 311 -24.40 2.00 -2.81
N MET A 312 -25.19 0.94 -2.88
CA MET A 312 -26.32 0.86 -3.83
C MET A 312 -27.39 1.94 -3.56
N LYS A 313 -27.60 2.32 -2.29
CA LYS A 313 -28.48 3.45 -1.93
C LYS A 313 -27.88 4.75 -2.36
N LEU A 314 -26.60 4.98 -2.06
CA LEU A 314 -25.87 6.17 -2.47
C LEU A 314 -25.90 6.35 -3.99
N ASP A 315 -25.59 5.31 -4.77
CA ASP A 315 -25.55 5.40 -6.24
C ASP A 315 -26.92 5.68 -6.90
N LYS A 316 -28.03 5.41 -6.19
CA LYS A 316 -29.39 5.79 -6.61
C LYS A 316 -29.80 7.19 -6.15
N SER A 317 -29.03 7.82 -5.27
CA SER A 317 -29.30 9.16 -4.75
C SER A 317 -28.88 10.24 -5.75
N SER A 318 -29.64 11.32 -5.81
CA SER A 318 -29.26 12.54 -6.55
C SER A 318 -28.04 13.23 -5.96
N GLU A 319 -27.66 12.94 -4.71
CA GLU A 319 -26.54 13.52 -3.98
C GLU A 319 -25.27 12.65 -4.02
N ALA A 320 -25.28 11.57 -4.83
CA ALA A 320 -24.19 10.62 -4.88
C ALA A 320 -22.82 11.28 -5.19
N ASP A 321 -22.77 12.11 -6.22
CA ASP A 321 -21.55 12.80 -6.65
C ASP A 321 -21.07 13.83 -5.62
N GLU A 322 -22.01 14.54 -4.99
CA GLU A 322 -21.69 15.48 -3.91
C GLU A 322 -21.08 14.76 -2.70
N THR A 323 -21.66 13.64 -2.29
CA THR A 323 -21.16 12.81 -1.18
C THR A 323 -19.79 12.24 -1.48
N LYS A 324 -19.56 11.75 -2.71
CA LYS A 324 -18.26 11.22 -3.17
C LYS A 324 -17.20 12.33 -3.21
N THR A 325 -17.56 13.50 -3.71
CA THR A 325 -16.68 14.69 -3.73
C THR A 325 -16.30 15.12 -2.32
N LYS A 326 -17.28 15.16 -1.40
CA LYS A 326 -17.06 15.52 0.00
C LYS A 326 -16.13 14.53 0.69
N PHE A 327 -16.34 13.23 0.48
CA PHE A 327 -15.45 12.18 1.03
C PHE A 327 -14.04 12.28 0.48
N ALA A 328 -13.88 12.47 -0.84
CA ALA A 328 -12.58 12.63 -1.47
C ALA A 328 -11.82 13.86 -0.94
N ALA A 329 -12.52 14.99 -0.76
CA ALA A 329 -11.95 16.20 -0.16
C ALA A 329 -11.53 15.98 1.31
N MET A 330 -12.34 15.27 2.09
CA MET A 330 -12.02 14.94 3.48
C MET A 330 -10.76 14.08 3.57
N MET A 331 -10.62 13.06 2.73
CA MET A 331 -9.43 12.21 2.70
C MET A 331 -8.19 12.95 2.21
N LEU A 332 -8.34 13.92 1.32
CA LEU A 332 -7.27 14.82 0.91
C LEU A 332 -6.74 15.65 2.10
N GLU A 333 -7.63 16.20 2.93
CA GLU A 333 -7.21 16.96 4.11
C GLU A 333 -6.45 16.06 5.11
N VAL A 334 -6.90 14.83 5.32
CA VAL A 334 -6.17 13.85 6.13
C VAL A 334 -4.81 13.53 5.49
N ALA A 335 -4.75 13.33 4.18
CA ALA A 335 -3.50 13.07 3.47
C ALA A 335 -2.49 14.22 3.62
N LYS A 336 -2.94 15.47 3.62
CA LYS A 336 -2.08 16.65 3.83
C LYS A 336 -1.33 16.64 5.16
N LEU A 337 -1.85 15.94 6.17
CA LEU A 337 -1.17 15.77 7.47
C LEU A 337 0.07 14.88 7.38
N ILE A 338 0.25 14.12 6.31
CA ILE A 338 1.43 13.27 6.11
C ILE A 338 2.65 14.16 5.85
N PRO A 339 3.64 14.22 6.76
CA PRO A 339 4.86 15.01 6.56
C PRO A 339 5.79 14.31 5.55
N GLN A 340 6.76 15.05 5.02
CA GLN A 340 7.76 14.48 4.14
C GLN A 340 8.73 13.55 4.90
N GLN A 341 9.03 13.90 6.15
CA GLN A 341 9.82 13.07 7.06
C GLN A 341 8.91 12.58 8.18
N LEU A 342 8.67 11.28 8.19
CA LEU A 342 7.82 10.61 9.17
C LEU A 342 8.58 10.27 10.46
N ASN A 343 7.97 10.53 11.58
CA ASN A 343 8.38 9.99 12.85
C ASN A 343 7.46 8.81 13.27
N PRO A 344 7.80 8.03 14.31
CA PRO A 344 6.98 6.88 14.74
C PRO A 344 5.56 7.24 15.17
N GLU A 345 5.36 8.43 15.73
CA GLU A 345 4.05 8.93 16.14
C GLU A 345 3.17 9.24 14.93
N ASP A 346 3.76 9.86 13.90
CA ASP A 346 3.08 10.09 12.61
C ASP A 346 2.63 8.77 12.00
N ILE A 347 3.51 7.76 11.99
CA ILE A 347 3.18 6.43 11.45
C ILE A 347 2.02 5.82 12.22
N LEU A 348 2.06 5.85 13.55
CA LEU A 348 1.01 5.29 14.41
C LEU A 348 -0.35 5.98 14.16
N ASN A 349 -0.35 7.30 14.13
CA ASN A 349 -1.56 8.11 14.00
C ASN A 349 -2.16 8.04 12.58
N LEU A 350 -1.34 7.96 11.55
CA LEU A 350 -1.78 7.99 10.15
C LEU A 350 -2.10 6.61 9.57
N THR A 351 -1.48 5.54 10.09
CA THR A 351 -1.71 4.15 9.59
C THR A 351 -3.19 3.78 9.47
N PRO A 352 -4.09 4.09 10.44
CA PRO A 352 -5.50 3.76 10.30
C PRO A 352 -6.21 4.47 9.13
N HIS A 353 -5.70 5.61 8.68
CA HIS A 353 -6.29 6.41 7.62
C HIS A 353 -5.83 5.99 6.21
N ILE A 354 -4.66 5.37 6.09
CA ILE A 354 -4.05 5.02 4.80
C ILE A 354 -4.95 4.18 3.90
N PRO A 355 -5.66 3.14 4.38
CA PRO A 355 -6.58 2.38 3.53
C PRO A 355 -7.67 3.25 2.92
N HIS A 356 -8.20 4.24 3.66
CA HIS A 356 -9.28 5.12 3.21
C HIS A 356 -8.79 6.18 2.22
N ILE A 357 -7.57 6.70 2.40
CA ILE A 357 -6.90 7.58 1.42
C ILE A 357 -6.63 6.79 0.13
N THR A 358 -6.18 5.54 0.25
CA THR A 358 -5.94 4.64 -0.90
C THR A 358 -7.23 4.35 -1.67
N GLU A 359 -8.36 4.17 -0.97
CA GLU A 359 -9.68 3.98 -1.61
C GLU A 359 -10.04 5.17 -2.51
N VAL A 360 -9.76 6.41 -2.06
CA VAL A 360 -9.95 7.61 -2.88
C VAL A 360 -9.02 7.63 -4.09
N ALA A 361 -7.75 7.29 -3.90
CA ALA A 361 -6.77 7.26 -4.98
C ALA A 361 -7.17 6.31 -6.11
N ILE A 362 -7.75 5.15 -5.76
CA ILE A 362 -8.09 4.09 -6.72
C ILE A 362 -9.49 4.29 -7.33
N HIS A 363 -10.49 4.59 -6.49
CA HIS A 363 -11.90 4.49 -6.89
C HIS A 363 -12.62 5.83 -7.00
N LEU A 364 -12.07 6.91 -6.42
CA LEU A 364 -12.73 8.22 -6.36
C LEU A 364 -11.83 9.35 -6.89
N SER A 365 -10.78 9.02 -7.64
CA SER A 365 -9.83 9.98 -8.18
C SER A 365 -10.49 11.05 -9.06
N GLN A 366 -11.55 10.69 -9.81
CA GLN A 366 -12.32 11.61 -10.67
C GLN A 366 -13.06 12.72 -9.90
N TYR A 367 -13.22 12.60 -8.58
CA TYR A 367 -13.83 13.60 -7.72
C TYR A 367 -12.83 14.61 -7.15
N LEU A 368 -11.55 14.48 -7.52
CA LEU A 368 -10.49 15.45 -7.20
C LEU A 368 -10.00 16.14 -8.47
N SER A 369 -9.58 17.40 -8.34
CA SER A 369 -8.81 18.02 -9.41
C SER A 369 -7.43 17.37 -9.53
N ASP A 370 -6.81 17.43 -10.71
CA ASP A 370 -5.48 16.84 -10.96
C ASP A 370 -4.46 17.28 -9.90
N LYS A 371 -4.43 18.57 -9.55
CA LYS A 371 -3.57 19.12 -8.51
C LYS A 371 -3.80 18.47 -7.14
N ASN A 372 -5.05 18.26 -6.76
CA ASN A 372 -5.42 17.65 -5.49
C ASN A 372 -5.11 16.15 -5.49
N LEU A 373 -5.33 15.49 -6.62
CA LEU A 373 -5.00 14.07 -6.80
C LEU A 373 -3.48 13.85 -6.70
N ILE A 374 -2.68 14.66 -7.38
CA ILE A 374 -1.21 14.62 -7.28
C ILE A 374 -0.77 14.82 -5.82
N THR A 375 -1.36 15.79 -5.12
CA THR A 375 -1.07 16.00 -3.70
C THR A 375 -1.34 14.73 -2.88
N LEU A 376 -2.51 14.12 -3.05
CA LEU A 376 -2.91 12.91 -2.33
C LEU A 376 -1.96 11.74 -2.63
N LEU A 377 -1.64 11.51 -3.90
CA LEU A 377 -0.74 10.43 -4.35
C LEU A 377 0.69 10.64 -3.82
N THR A 378 1.21 11.87 -3.90
CA THR A 378 2.53 12.22 -3.36
C THR A 378 2.60 11.96 -1.85
N LYS A 379 1.56 12.30 -1.12
CA LYS A 379 1.49 12.06 0.33
C LYS A 379 1.44 10.57 0.68
N LEU A 380 0.69 9.76 -0.08
CA LEU A 380 0.73 8.30 0.04
C LEU A 380 2.14 7.75 -0.22
N ALA A 381 2.81 8.25 -1.25
CA ALA A 381 4.17 7.83 -1.55
C ALA A 381 5.13 8.17 -0.39
N TRP A 382 5.05 9.38 0.19
CA TRP A 382 5.87 9.78 1.34
C TRP A 382 5.64 8.87 2.55
N PHE A 383 4.37 8.49 2.82
CA PHE A 383 4.05 7.57 3.91
C PHE A 383 4.74 6.22 3.76
N TYR A 384 4.77 5.68 2.55
CA TYR A 384 5.45 4.42 2.29
C TYR A 384 6.97 4.56 2.23
N GLN A 385 7.50 5.64 1.64
CA GLN A 385 8.95 5.92 1.59
C GLN A 385 9.55 6.08 2.99
N GLY A 386 8.87 6.81 3.88
CA GLY A 386 9.31 7.01 5.26
C GLY A 386 9.42 5.72 6.08
N GLN A 387 8.78 4.65 5.62
CA GLN A 387 8.88 3.31 6.21
C GLN A 387 9.83 2.36 5.42
N GLY A 388 10.51 2.87 4.38
CA GLY A 388 11.35 2.05 3.48
C GLY A 388 10.56 1.10 2.57
N LEU A 389 9.25 1.32 2.42
CA LEU A 389 8.36 0.50 1.59
C LEU A 389 8.30 1.05 0.15
N TYR A 390 9.45 1.19 -0.48
CA TYR A 390 9.62 1.84 -1.78
C TYR A 390 8.78 1.21 -2.89
N GLN A 391 8.60 -0.12 -2.88
CA GLN A 391 7.77 -0.83 -3.86
C GLN A 391 6.29 -0.43 -3.79
N GLN A 392 5.83 -0.01 -2.60
CA GLN A 392 4.45 0.47 -2.40
C GLN A 392 4.32 1.97 -2.72
N ALA A 393 5.40 2.72 -2.65
CA ALA A 393 5.44 4.14 -2.99
C ALA A 393 5.47 4.39 -4.52
N GLU A 394 6.19 3.54 -5.27
CA GLU A 394 6.46 3.70 -6.69
C GLU A 394 5.20 3.90 -7.57
N PRO A 395 4.14 3.07 -7.45
CA PRO A 395 2.95 3.22 -8.29
C PRO A 395 2.30 4.61 -8.19
N TRP A 396 2.29 5.20 -6.99
CA TRP A 396 1.70 6.50 -6.75
C TRP A 396 2.50 7.63 -7.42
N LEU A 397 3.83 7.59 -7.33
CA LEU A 397 4.68 8.59 -8.00
C LEU A 397 4.64 8.44 -9.53
N ARG A 398 4.58 7.22 -10.07
CA ARG A 398 4.37 7.00 -11.51
C ARG A 398 3.05 7.63 -11.98
N GLN A 399 1.98 7.40 -11.24
CA GLN A 399 0.68 7.99 -11.56
C GLN A 399 0.71 9.53 -11.49
N CYS A 400 1.47 10.13 -10.54
CA CYS A 400 1.68 11.58 -10.51
C CYS A 400 2.31 12.09 -11.83
N VAL A 401 3.33 11.38 -12.31
CA VAL A 401 3.99 11.73 -13.59
C VAL A 401 3.02 11.61 -14.77
N GLU A 402 2.26 10.51 -14.85
CA GLU A 402 1.27 10.28 -15.92
C GLU A 402 0.18 11.35 -15.94
N ILE A 403 -0.36 11.72 -14.77
CA ILE A 403 -1.40 12.76 -14.65
C ILE A 403 -0.87 14.11 -15.13
N THR A 404 0.38 14.45 -14.82
CA THR A 404 0.96 15.74 -15.19
C THR A 404 1.35 15.82 -16.66
N GLN A 405 1.75 14.70 -17.27
CA GLN A 405 2.18 14.67 -18.67
C GLN A 405 1.00 14.73 -19.68
N ASN A 406 -0.15 14.16 -19.35
CA ASN A 406 -1.25 13.97 -20.30
C ASN A 406 -2.17 15.20 -20.54
N PRO A 407 -2.67 15.94 -19.54
CA PRO A 407 -3.60 17.05 -19.78
C PRO A 407 -2.96 18.43 -19.89
N LEU A 408 -1.82 18.66 -19.21
CA LEU A 408 -1.19 19.98 -19.12
C LEU A 408 -0.10 20.19 -20.20
N GLY A 409 0.23 19.13 -20.96
CA GLY A 409 1.41 19.13 -21.80
C GLY A 409 2.69 19.07 -20.95
N LEU A 410 3.83 18.82 -21.64
CA LEU A 410 5.14 18.71 -20.97
C LEU A 410 5.67 20.04 -20.39
N GLU A 411 4.88 21.12 -20.39
CA GLU A 411 5.35 22.47 -20.06
C GLU A 411 4.73 23.03 -18.76
N HIS A 412 4.78 22.26 -17.67
CA HIS A 412 4.32 22.73 -16.35
C HIS A 412 5.35 22.44 -15.25
N ALA A 413 5.52 23.37 -14.31
CA ALA A 413 6.47 23.22 -13.20
C ALA A 413 6.21 21.97 -12.34
N ASP A 414 4.94 21.57 -12.18
CA ASP A 414 4.55 20.38 -11.43
C ASP A 414 5.08 19.07 -12.07
N VAL A 415 5.30 19.04 -13.41
CA VAL A 415 5.93 17.90 -14.10
C VAL A 415 7.37 17.73 -13.60
N VAL A 416 8.11 18.83 -13.49
CA VAL A 416 9.50 18.81 -12.97
C VAL A 416 9.55 18.23 -11.57
N ALA A 417 8.64 18.69 -10.69
CA ALA A 417 8.58 18.21 -9.30
C ALA A 417 8.27 16.71 -9.23
N ASN A 418 7.32 16.22 -10.03
CA ASN A 418 6.92 14.82 -10.03
C ASN A 418 8.00 13.90 -10.63
N LEU A 419 8.67 14.35 -11.70
CA LEU A 419 9.84 13.64 -12.25
C LEU A 419 10.95 13.53 -11.22
N ASN A 420 11.27 14.61 -10.52
CA ASN A 420 12.28 14.61 -9.46
C ASN A 420 11.90 13.68 -8.29
N ASN A 421 10.63 13.66 -7.86
CA ASN A 421 10.17 12.78 -6.78
C ASN A 421 10.28 11.29 -7.16
N LEU A 422 9.91 10.94 -8.40
CA LEU A 422 10.05 9.57 -8.89
C LEU A 422 11.52 9.18 -9.06
N ALA A 423 12.35 10.09 -9.58
CA ALA A 423 13.79 9.88 -9.71
C ALA A 423 14.46 9.69 -8.35
N LEU A 424 14.08 10.48 -7.34
CA LEU A 424 14.56 10.34 -5.96
C LEU A 424 14.20 8.98 -5.35
N LEU A 425 13.01 8.45 -5.63
CA LEU A 425 12.64 7.10 -5.20
C LEU A 425 13.55 6.04 -5.86
N TYR A 426 13.82 6.16 -7.16
CA TYR A 426 14.73 5.25 -7.85
C TYR A 426 16.16 5.36 -7.35
N GLU A 427 16.62 6.57 -7.06
CA GLU A 427 17.90 6.81 -6.40
C GLU A 427 17.97 6.11 -5.03
N SER A 428 16.95 6.29 -4.19
CA SER A 428 16.87 5.65 -2.86
C SER A 428 16.83 4.12 -2.91
N THR A 429 16.50 3.56 -4.07
CA THR A 429 16.53 2.11 -4.33
C THR A 429 17.69 1.69 -5.22
N GLU A 430 18.69 2.58 -5.41
CA GLU A 430 19.89 2.35 -6.22
C GLU A 430 19.58 1.93 -7.69
N ARG A 431 18.39 2.29 -8.17
CA ARG A 431 17.94 2.08 -9.57
C ARG A 431 18.36 3.27 -10.41
N TYR A 432 19.65 3.55 -10.44
CA TYR A 432 20.22 4.74 -11.07
C TYR A 432 19.93 4.84 -12.57
N SER A 433 19.89 3.71 -13.28
CA SER A 433 19.53 3.65 -14.71
C SER A 433 18.11 4.12 -15.03
N GLU A 434 17.21 4.07 -14.03
CA GLU A 434 15.82 4.55 -14.15
C GLU A 434 15.68 5.99 -13.62
N ALA A 435 16.50 6.37 -12.65
CA ALA A 435 16.53 7.73 -12.10
C ALA A 435 17.13 8.74 -13.07
N GLU A 436 18.23 8.39 -13.74
CA GLU A 436 18.98 9.29 -14.63
C GLU A 436 18.09 9.92 -15.71
N PRO A 437 17.34 9.18 -16.56
CA PRO A 437 16.53 9.78 -17.61
C PRO A 437 15.43 10.70 -17.07
N LEU A 438 14.92 10.45 -15.85
CA LEU A 438 13.92 11.32 -15.23
C LEU A 438 14.53 12.66 -14.79
N TYR A 439 15.74 12.62 -14.20
CA TYR A 439 16.46 13.85 -13.84
C TYR A 439 16.90 14.63 -15.09
N GLN A 440 17.30 13.96 -16.18
CA GLN A 440 17.59 14.60 -17.46
C GLN A 440 16.37 15.31 -18.03
N GLN A 441 15.21 14.64 -18.04
CA GLN A 441 13.95 15.24 -18.47
C GLN A 441 13.54 16.43 -17.59
N ALA A 442 13.70 16.31 -16.26
CA ALA A 442 13.43 17.38 -15.33
C ALA A 442 14.34 18.61 -15.57
N LEU A 443 15.62 18.37 -15.83
CA LEU A 443 16.59 19.43 -16.17
C LEU A 443 16.26 20.13 -17.48
N GLU A 444 16.00 19.36 -18.55
CA GLU A 444 15.63 19.91 -19.86
C GLU A 444 14.38 20.78 -19.77
N LEU A 445 13.37 20.26 -19.06
CA LEU A 445 12.12 20.97 -18.84
C LEU A 445 12.31 22.24 -18.01
N SER A 446 13.11 22.18 -16.95
CA SER A 446 13.43 23.35 -16.11
C SER A 446 14.13 24.43 -16.94
N LYS A 447 15.14 24.06 -17.76
CA LYS A 447 15.85 25.00 -18.65
C LYS A 447 14.91 25.64 -19.66
N ARG A 448 14.00 24.86 -20.25
CA ARG A 448 13.02 25.36 -21.22
C ARG A 448 11.99 26.30 -20.60
N LEU A 449 11.50 26.01 -19.41
CA LEU A 449 10.47 26.82 -18.74
C LEU A 449 11.00 28.09 -18.09
N LEU A 450 12.18 28.01 -17.47
CA LEU A 450 12.72 29.04 -16.58
C LEU A 450 14.00 29.72 -17.12
N GLY A 451 14.56 29.15 -18.19
CA GLY A 451 15.86 29.54 -18.73
C GLY A 451 17.03 29.00 -17.90
N ASP A 452 18.24 29.03 -18.46
CA ASP A 452 19.45 28.46 -17.85
C ASP A 452 19.86 29.16 -16.54
N ASN A 453 19.38 30.37 -16.30
CA ASN A 453 19.73 31.19 -15.14
C ASN A 453 18.63 31.15 -14.06
N HIS A 454 18.27 29.97 -13.59
CA HIS A 454 17.27 29.81 -12.54
C HIS A 454 17.70 28.82 -11.45
N LEU A 455 17.26 29.03 -10.21
CA LEU A 455 17.64 28.18 -9.06
C LEU A 455 17.12 26.74 -9.20
N ASP A 456 15.96 26.53 -9.84
CA ASP A 456 15.42 25.20 -10.07
C ASP A 456 16.28 24.42 -11.09
N VAL A 457 16.93 25.13 -12.04
CA VAL A 457 17.91 24.51 -12.95
C VAL A 457 19.13 24.06 -12.16
N ALA A 458 19.62 24.88 -11.21
CA ALA A 458 20.71 24.48 -10.33
C ALA A 458 20.34 23.24 -9.49
N THR A 459 19.09 23.16 -9.04
CA THR A 459 18.59 21.98 -8.31
C THR A 459 18.56 20.73 -9.19
N SER A 460 18.07 20.84 -10.41
CA SER A 460 18.02 19.72 -11.38
C SER A 460 19.43 19.25 -11.78
N LEU A 461 20.38 20.18 -12.01
CA LEU A 461 21.79 19.89 -12.27
C LEU A 461 22.42 19.13 -11.10
N ASN A 462 22.17 19.58 -9.86
CA ASN A 462 22.68 18.93 -8.67
C ASN A 462 22.17 17.50 -8.50
N ASN A 463 20.89 17.27 -8.78
CA ASN A 463 20.29 15.93 -8.72
C ASN A 463 20.92 14.99 -9.77
N LEU A 464 21.13 15.49 -10.99
CA LEU A 464 21.77 14.71 -12.05
C LEU A 464 23.25 14.42 -11.71
N ALA A 465 24.00 15.41 -11.19
CA ALA A 465 25.38 15.23 -10.75
C ALA A 465 25.51 14.15 -9.68
N ARG A 466 24.57 14.08 -8.75
CA ARG A 466 24.53 13.07 -7.69
C ARG A 466 24.34 11.65 -8.26
N ILE A 467 23.51 11.45 -9.31
CA ILE A 467 23.41 10.16 -10.00
C ILE A 467 24.73 9.78 -10.67
N TYR A 468 25.40 10.73 -11.31
CA TYR A 468 26.72 10.48 -11.90
C TYR A 468 27.77 10.11 -10.84
N GLU A 469 27.73 10.74 -9.67
CA GLU A 469 28.57 10.37 -8.55
C GLU A 469 28.30 8.94 -8.07
N PHE A 470 27.04 8.57 -7.82
CA PHE A 470 26.66 7.20 -7.40
C PHE A 470 27.00 6.12 -8.43
N THR A 471 27.02 6.48 -9.70
CA THR A 471 27.38 5.55 -10.79
C THR A 471 28.89 5.57 -11.13
N GLY A 472 29.71 6.32 -10.35
CA GLY A 472 31.15 6.43 -10.55
C GLY A 472 31.56 7.26 -11.78
N ARG A 473 30.62 7.99 -12.38
CA ARG A 473 30.84 8.87 -13.55
C ARG A 473 31.26 10.25 -13.09
N TYR A 474 32.33 10.29 -12.29
CA TYR A 474 32.81 11.53 -11.63
C TYR A 474 33.18 12.63 -12.62
N SER A 475 33.75 12.28 -13.78
CA SER A 475 34.09 13.24 -14.84
C SER A 475 32.90 13.97 -15.45
N GLU A 476 31.68 13.37 -15.31
CA GLU A 476 30.44 13.99 -15.77
C GLU A 476 29.74 14.74 -14.64
N ALA A 477 29.94 14.32 -13.39
CA ALA A 477 29.38 14.99 -12.21
C ALA A 477 30.08 16.32 -11.91
N GLU A 478 31.43 16.37 -12.03
CA GLU A 478 32.23 17.52 -11.67
C GLU A 478 31.79 18.82 -12.36
N PRO A 479 31.70 18.88 -13.70
CA PRO A 479 31.29 20.12 -14.37
C PRO A 479 29.89 20.59 -14.02
N LEU A 480 28.95 19.64 -13.70
CA LEU A 480 27.62 20.01 -13.27
C LEU A 480 27.61 20.65 -11.87
N LEU A 481 28.39 20.13 -10.92
CA LEU A 481 28.52 20.71 -9.58
C LEU A 481 29.22 22.05 -9.60
N GLU A 482 30.23 22.24 -10.46
CA GLU A 482 30.86 23.52 -10.71
C GLU A 482 29.86 24.54 -11.29
N GLU A 483 29.07 24.15 -12.31
CA GLU A 483 28.02 25.00 -12.87
C GLU A 483 26.97 25.38 -11.81
N VAL A 484 26.55 24.43 -10.95
CA VAL A 484 25.65 24.69 -9.82
C VAL A 484 26.24 25.73 -8.86
N LEU A 485 27.49 25.55 -8.46
CA LEU A 485 28.16 26.45 -7.54
C LEU A 485 28.25 27.88 -8.12
N GLU A 486 28.69 28.02 -9.37
CA GLU A 486 28.80 29.31 -10.04
C GLU A 486 27.41 29.96 -10.29
N LEU A 487 26.41 29.16 -10.65
CA LEU A 487 25.04 29.65 -10.85
C LEU A 487 24.45 30.18 -9.52
N ARG A 488 24.62 29.44 -8.42
CA ARG A 488 24.17 29.88 -7.09
C ARG A 488 24.93 31.12 -6.59
N LYS A 489 26.26 31.18 -6.75
CA LYS A 489 27.01 32.37 -6.41
C LYS A 489 26.57 33.62 -7.19
N ARG A 490 26.28 33.45 -8.49
CA ARG A 490 25.81 34.55 -9.35
C ARG A 490 24.43 35.04 -8.98
N LEU A 491 23.50 34.14 -8.68
CA LEU A 491 22.10 34.48 -8.39
C LEU A 491 21.87 34.92 -6.95
N LEU A 492 22.57 34.35 -5.99
CA LEU A 492 22.33 34.51 -4.56
C LEU A 492 23.44 35.27 -3.82
N GLY A 493 24.60 35.43 -4.49
CA GLY A 493 25.83 35.97 -3.87
C GLY A 493 26.65 34.86 -3.18
N GLU A 494 27.91 35.16 -2.90
CA GLU A 494 28.85 34.20 -2.28
C GLU A 494 28.45 33.81 -0.85
N GLU A 495 27.74 34.68 -0.15
CA GLU A 495 27.29 34.49 1.22
C GLU A 495 25.82 33.98 1.27
N HIS A 496 25.61 32.75 0.78
CA HIS A 496 24.30 32.14 0.80
C HIS A 496 24.35 30.66 1.22
N ILE A 497 23.30 30.18 1.88
CA ILE A 497 23.19 28.80 2.38
C ILE A 497 23.31 27.77 1.26
N ASP A 498 22.78 28.07 0.06
CA ASP A 498 22.84 27.16 -1.09
C ASP A 498 24.25 27.08 -1.67
N VAL A 499 25.07 28.15 -1.53
CA VAL A 499 26.50 28.14 -1.89
C VAL A 499 27.25 27.20 -0.96
N ALA A 500 27.01 27.30 0.37
CA ALA A 500 27.62 26.37 1.33
C ALA A 500 27.25 24.91 1.05
N THR A 501 25.99 24.67 0.64
CA THR A 501 25.51 23.34 0.20
C THR A 501 26.29 22.87 -1.03
N SER A 502 26.45 23.71 -2.06
CA SER A 502 27.16 23.37 -3.29
C SER A 502 28.66 23.08 -3.04
N LEU A 503 29.31 23.85 -2.17
CA LEU A 503 30.67 23.59 -1.73
C LEU A 503 30.80 22.21 -1.07
N SER A 504 29.83 21.83 -0.23
CA SER A 504 29.83 20.53 0.43
C SER A 504 29.65 19.35 -0.55
N TYR A 505 28.80 19.50 -1.60
CA TYR A 505 28.65 18.47 -2.63
C TYR A 505 29.90 18.34 -3.51
N LEU A 506 30.53 19.46 -3.91
CA LEU A 506 31.74 19.40 -4.68
C LEU A 506 32.90 18.80 -3.84
N ALA A 507 32.96 19.11 -2.54
CA ALA A 507 33.93 18.50 -1.62
C ALA A 507 33.72 16.98 -1.52
N LEU A 508 32.47 16.53 -1.45
CA LEU A 508 32.13 15.11 -1.40
C LEU A 508 32.56 14.38 -2.69
N LEU A 509 32.35 14.99 -3.86
CA LEU A 509 32.84 14.47 -5.12
C LEU A 509 34.38 14.32 -5.14
N TYR A 510 35.10 15.34 -4.67
CA TYR A 510 36.55 15.26 -4.59
C TYR A 510 37.02 14.21 -3.57
N GLU A 511 36.32 14.04 -2.46
CA GLU A 511 36.55 12.96 -1.51
C GLU A 511 36.36 11.58 -2.17
N SER A 512 35.26 11.39 -2.90
CA SER A 512 34.96 10.16 -3.61
C SER A 512 35.96 9.79 -4.70
N THR A 513 36.63 10.80 -5.28
CA THR A 513 37.70 10.62 -6.28
C THR A 513 39.10 10.55 -5.66
N GLY A 514 39.24 10.59 -4.33
CA GLY A 514 40.50 10.56 -3.63
C GLY A 514 41.30 11.88 -3.69
N ARG A 515 40.70 12.94 -4.19
CA ARG A 515 41.28 14.31 -4.27
C ARG A 515 41.11 15.04 -2.93
N TYR A 516 41.60 14.42 -1.86
CA TYR A 516 41.40 14.89 -0.47
C TYR A 516 41.98 16.31 -0.22
N SER A 517 43.05 16.67 -0.90
CA SER A 517 43.64 18.02 -0.80
C SER A 517 42.77 19.13 -1.38
N GLU A 518 41.87 18.80 -2.28
CA GLU A 518 40.91 19.73 -2.88
C GLU A 518 39.56 19.72 -2.12
N ALA A 519 39.19 18.58 -1.57
CA ALA A 519 37.99 18.43 -0.76
C ALA A 519 38.07 19.20 0.58
N GLU A 520 39.21 19.13 1.27
CA GLU A 520 39.38 19.71 2.60
C GLU A 520 39.07 21.23 2.64
N PRO A 521 39.65 22.09 1.77
CA PRO A 521 39.36 23.52 1.80
C PRO A 521 37.89 23.85 1.48
N LEU A 522 37.22 23.05 0.65
CA LEU A 522 35.81 23.26 0.33
C LEU A 522 34.91 22.94 1.53
N TYR A 523 35.16 21.83 2.25
CA TYR A 523 34.45 21.53 3.49
C TYR A 523 34.71 22.60 4.56
N GLN A 524 35.93 23.11 4.68
CA GLN A 524 36.25 24.19 5.62
C GLN A 524 35.51 25.48 5.27
N GLN A 525 35.51 25.88 3.99
CA GLN A 525 34.74 27.04 3.51
C GLN A 525 33.24 26.88 3.73
N ALA A 526 32.71 25.70 3.42
CA ALA A 526 31.29 25.38 3.68
C ALA A 526 30.96 25.48 5.17
N LEU A 527 31.80 24.93 6.03
CA LEU A 527 31.62 24.97 7.49
C LEU A 527 31.65 26.38 8.04
N GLU A 528 32.60 27.20 7.60
CA GLU A 528 32.72 28.60 8.00
C GLU A 528 31.50 29.41 7.53
N LEU A 529 31.08 29.20 6.29
CA LEU A 529 29.90 29.86 5.72
C LEU A 529 28.62 29.46 6.47
N TRP A 530 28.42 28.16 6.75
CA TRP A 530 27.32 27.72 7.58
C TRP A 530 27.32 28.38 8.95
N LYS A 531 28.46 28.36 9.69
CA LYS A 531 28.54 28.96 11.01
C LYS A 531 28.25 30.46 11.00
N ARG A 532 28.71 31.18 9.96
CA ARG A 532 28.46 32.61 9.83
C ARG A 532 27.00 32.95 9.51
N LEU A 533 26.33 32.17 8.63
CA LEU A 533 25.01 32.49 8.15
C LEU A 533 23.88 32.03 9.11
N VAL A 534 24.03 30.85 9.70
CA VAL A 534 22.98 30.23 10.51
C VAL A 534 23.41 29.97 11.97
N GLY A 535 24.65 30.30 12.32
CA GLY A 535 25.21 30.07 13.64
C GLY A 535 25.79 28.68 13.82
N GLU A 536 26.51 28.49 14.95
CA GLU A 536 27.15 27.19 15.26
C GLU A 536 26.14 26.09 15.56
N GLU A 537 24.95 26.46 15.98
CA GLU A 537 23.87 25.54 16.35
C GLU A 537 22.90 25.30 15.17
N HIS A 538 23.38 24.61 14.14
CA HIS A 538 22.56 24.28 12.97
C HIS A 538 22.85 22.86 12.48
N PRO A 539 21.83 22.10 11.99
CA PRO A 539 22.00 20.73 11.50
C PRO A 539 23.08 20.58 10.40
N ASN A 540 23.16 21.54 9.48
CA ASN A 540 24.14 21.52 8.39
C ASN A 540 25.56 21.71 8.89
N VAL A 541 25.80 22.46 9.99
CA VAL A 541 27.10 22.54 10.65
C VAL A 541 27.49 21.14 11.16
N ALA A 542 26.59 20.43 11.80
CA ALA A 542 26.86 19.05 12.27
C ALA A 542 27.15 18.11 11.10
N THR A 543 26.44 18.24 9.99
CA THR A 543 26.66 17.41 8.79
C THR A 543 28.03 17.71 8.17
N THR A 544 28.39 18.97 8.02
CA THR A 544 29.70 19.36 7.46
C THR A 544 30.88 18.96 8.37
N LEU A 545 30.72 19.08 9.71
CA LEU A 545 31.71 18.57 10.67
C LEU A 545 31.91 17.06 10.53
N ASN A 546 30.78 16.32 10.37
CA ASN A 546 30.80 14.86 10.19
C ASN A 546 31.54 14.46 8.89
N ASN A 547 31.28 15.16 7.79
CA ASN A 547 31.95 14.90 6.50
C ASN A 547 33.45 15.24 6.56
N LEU A 548 33.82 16.37 7.14
CA LEU A 548 35.20 16.72 7.33
C LEU A 548 35.93 15.70 8.23
N ALA A 549 35.26 15.19 9.28
CA ALA A 549 35.81 14.13 10.11
C ALA A 549 36.02 12.82 9.33
N ALA A 550 35.09 12.48 8.45
CA ALA A 550 35.19 11.30 7.56
C ALA A 550 36.43 11.47 6.61
N LEU A 551 36.56 12.63 6.00
CA LEU A 551 37.76 12.97 5.18
C LEU A 551 39.08 12.78 5.97
N TYR A 552 39.11 13.21 7.23
CA TYR A 552 40.29 12.99 8.09
C TYR A 552 40.52 11.52 8.42
N CYS A 553 39.48 10.70 8.49
CA CYS A 553 39.62 9.24 8.60
C CYS A 553 40.27 8.63 7.35
N TYR A 554 39.86 9.03 6.14
CA TYR A 554 40.47 8.56 4.88
C TYR A 554 41.94 8.96 4.76
N THR A 555 42.29 10.14 5.26
CA THR A 555 43.70 10.63 5.32
C THR A 555 44.46 10.13 6.55
N LYS A 556 43.86 9.23 7.37
CA LYS A 556 44.45 8.65 8.61
C LYS A 556 44.75 9.68 9.71
N ARG A 557 44.14 10.85 9.63
CA ARG A 557 44.27 11.95 10.64
C ARG A 557 43.25 11.72 11.77
N TYR A 558 43.29 10.56 12.39
CA TYR A 558 42.25 10.11 13.37
C TYR A 558 42.15 11.02 14.61
N SER A 559 43.29 11.66 15.02
CA SER A 559 43.31 12.61 16.14
C SER A 559 42.54 13.90 15.87
N GLU A 560 42.40 14.27 14.59
CA GLU A 560 41.63 15.44 14.15
C GLU A 560 40.20 15.08 13.85
N ALA A 561 39.94 13.86 13.40
CA ALA A 561 38.58 13.35 13.12
C ALA A 561 37.74 13.17 14.40
N GLU A 562 38.34 12.64 15.49
CA GLU A 562 37.61 12.32 16.72
C GLU A 562 36.83 13.50 17.32
N PRO A 563 37.45 14.67 17.56
CA PRO A 563 36.77 15.83 18.13
C PRO A 563 35.66 16.36 17.22
N LEU A 564 35.80 16.25 15.89
CA LEU A 564 34.74 16.69 14.95
C LEU A 564 33.54 15.78 14.96
N PHE A 565 33.72 14.46 15.01
CA PHE A 565 32.63 13.53 15.17
C PHE A 565 31.91 13.70 16.51
N GLU A 566 32.65 13.92 17.60
CA GLU A 566 32.05 14.18 18.92
C GLU A 566 31.26 15.49 18.90
N GLN A 567 31.77 16.58 18.31
CA GLN A 567 31.05 17.83 18.15
C GLN A 567 29.78 17.65 17.31
N ALA A 568 29.86 16.94 16.17
CA ALA A 568 28.72 16.66 15.31
C ALA A 568 27.64 15.87 16.06
N LEU A 569 28.04 14.85 16.82
CA LEU A 569 27.12 14.01 17.60
C LEU A 569 26.42 14.82 18.71
N GLU A 570 27.16 15.61 19.47
CA GLU A 570 26.58 16.44 20.55
C GLU A 570 25.67 17.54 19.98
N LEU A 571 26.07 18.14 18.84
CA LEU A 571 25.25 19.14 18.18
C LEU A 571 23.92 18.53 17.68
N ARG A 572 23.95 17.37 17.01
CA ARG A 572 22.75 16.67 16.58
C ARG A 572 21.84 16.26 17.75
N LYS A 573 22.41 15.75 18.86
CA LYS A 573 21.63 15.42 20.07
C LYS A 573 20.94 16.63 20.68
N ARG A 574 21.59 17.80 20.66
CA ARG A 574 21.04 19.04 21.22
C ARG A 574 19.96 19.62 20.34
N LEU A 575 20.14 19.63 19.00
CA LEU A 575 19.21 20.24 18.05
C LEU A 575 17.99 19.36 17.75
N LEU A 576 18.23 18.06 17.56
CA LEU A 576 17.24 17.12 17.06
C LEU A 576 16.69 16.20 18.17
N GLY A 577 17.28 16.28 19.36
CA GLY A 577 17.01 15.35 20.44
C GLY A 577 17.82 14.05 20.31
N LYS A 578 17.88 13.29 21.40
CA LYS A 578 18.63 12.03 21.44
C LYS A 578 18.01 10.94 20.55
N GLU A 579 16.76 11.13 20.19
CA GLU A 579 15.94 10.20 19.43
C GLU A 579 15.71 10.72 18.00
N HIS A 580 16.80 10.83 17.22
CA HIS A 580 16.75 11.22 15.82
C HIS A 580 17.67 10.34 14.99
N ILE A 581 17.29 10.07 13.75
CA ILE A 581 18.05 9.15 12.86
C ILE A 581 19.47 9.64 12.62
N ASP A 582 19.68 10.94 12.49
CA ASP A 582 21.01 11.52 12.28
C ASP A 582 21.94 11.34 13.49
N VAL A 583 21.38 11.22 14.69
CA VAL A 583 22.15 10.84 15.88
C VAL A 583 22.66 9.41 15.73
N GLY A 584 21.83 8.51 15.21
CA GLY A 584 22.20 7.12 14.88
C GLY A 584 23.35 7.07 13.86
N THR A 585 23.29 7.90 12.82
CA THR A 585 24.35 8.02 11.81
C THR A 585 25.67 8.52 12.44
N SER A 586 25.63 9.57 13.28
CA SER A 586 26.82 10.06 13.97
C SER A 586 27.42 9.03 14.93
N LEU A 587 26.59 8.25 15.64
CA LEU A 587 27.04 7.15 16.49
C LEU A 587 27.75 6.07 15.67
N ASN A 588 27.22 5.69 14.50
CA ASN A 588 27.86 4.73 13.61
C ASN A 588 29.21 5.21 13.11
N ASN A 589 29.33 6.48 12.69
CA ASN A 589 30.58 7.04 12.18
C ASN A 589 31.65 7.14 13.27
N LEU A 590 31.30 7.57 14.46
CA LEU A 590 32.22 7.59 15.61
C LEU A 590 32.63 6.18 16.04
N ALA A 591 31.70 5.23 15.98
CA ALA A 591 31.98 3.80 16.25
C ALA A 591 32.98 3.23 15.23
N GLN A 592 32.82 3.59 13.96
CA GLN A 592 33.73 3.17 12.89
C GLN A 592 35.13 3.76 13.07
N LEU A 593 35.27 5.03 13.48
CA LEU A 593 36.56 5.62 13.85
C LEU A 593 37.23 4.82 15.00
N TYR A 594 36.47 4.47 16.05
CA TYR A 594 37.00 3.66 17.15
C TYR A 594 37.38 2.24 16.69
N GLU A 595 36.65 1.67 15.75
CA GLU A 595 37.00 0.38 15.15
C GLU A 595 38.32 0.48 14.36
N PHE A 596 38.51 1.47 13.50
CA PHE A 596 39.75 1.72 12.75
C PHE A 596 40.97 1.94 13.65
N THR A 597 40.77 2.53 14.82
CA THR A 597 41.82 2.78 15.81
C THR A 597 41.98 1.63 16.82
N GLY A 598 41.29 0.47 16.62
CA GLY A 598 41.36 -0.70 17.50
C GLY A 598 40.71 -0.53 18.87
N ARG A 599 39.97 0.54 19.07
CA ARG A 599 39.28 0.86 20.34
C ARG A 599 37.87 0.19 20.39
N TYR A 600 37.84 -1.12 20.18
CA TYR A 600 36.61 -1.92 20.04
C TYR A 600 35.66 -1.82 21.25
N ASN A 601 36.21 -1.61 22.46
CA ASN A 601 35.42 -1.42 23.67
C ASN A 601 34.61 -0.10 23.65
N LYS A 602 35.03 0.91 22.89
CA LYS A 602 34.27 2.13 22.66
C LYS A 602 33.32 1.99 21.47
N ALA A 603 33.71 1.23 20.45
CA ALA A 603 32.90 1.04 19.23
C ALA A 603 31.63 0.21 19.49
N GLU A 604 31.71 -0.92 20.23
CA GLU A 604 30.59 -1.83 20.48
C GLU A 604 29.34 -1.11 21.05
N PRO A 605 29.44 -0.31 22.13
CA PRO A 605 28.26 0.36 22.70
C PRO A 605 27.65 1.42 21.76
N LEU A 606 28.45 2.08 20.94
CA LEU A 606 27.94 3.08 20.00
C LEU A 606 27.16 2.44 18.86
N TYR A 607 27.68 1.34 18.27
CA TYR A 607 26.94 0.57 17.27
C TYR A 607 25.63 -0.02 17.83
N GLN A 608 25.65 -0.48 19.09
CA GLN A 608 24.43 -0.97 19.74
C GLN A 608 23.40 0.15 19.92
N GLN A 609 23.83 1.33 20.39
CA GLN A 609 22.94 2.48 20.51
C GLN A 609 22.37 2.93 19.16
N ALA A 610 23.20 2.98 18.12
CA ALA A 610 22.77 3.30 16.78
C ALA A 610 21.71 2.30 16.26
N LEU A 611 21.96 1.01 16.45
CA LEU A 611 21.02 -0.07 16.05
C LEU A 611 19.67 0.03 16.79
N GLU A 612 19.70 0.21 18.11
CA GLU A 612 18.48 0.36 18.92
C GLU A 612 17.69 1.61 18.50
N LEU A 613 18.38 2.71 18.23
CA LEU A 613 17.78 3.94 17.77
C LEU A 613 17.10 3.75 16.40
N SER A 614 17.80 3.15 15.44
CA SER A 614 17.24 2.87 14.11
C SER A 614 16.02 1.95 14.19
N LYS A 615 16.07 0.88 14.99
CA LYS A 615 14.92 -0.02 15.19
C LYS A 615 13.70 0.69 15.78
N ARG A 616 13.91 1.57 16.75
CA ARG A 616 12.84 2.30 17.42
C ARG A 616 12.21 3.34 16.51
N LEU A 617 13.02 4.05 15.70
CA LEU A 617 12.55 5.14 14.84
C LEU A 617 11.94 4.65 13.52
N LEU A 618 12.55 3.63 12.90
CA LEU A 618 12.20 3.19 11.55
C LEU A 618 11.49 1.82 11.54
N GLY A 619 11.41 1.17 12.71
CA GLY A 619 10.88 -0.19 12.80
C GLY A 619 11.92 -1.26 12.42
N HIS A 620 11.64 -2.51 12.84
CA HIS A 620 12.60 -3.62 12.73
C HIS A 620 12.96 -4.04 11.29
N ASN A 621 12.23 -3.57 10.30
CA ASN A 621 12.32 -4.03 8.91
C ASN A 621 12.84 -2.96 7.94
N HIS A 622 13.30 -1.83 8.42
CA HIS A 622 13.84 -0.77 7.58
C HIS A 622 15.24 -1.11 7.06
N PRO A 623 15.62 -0.76 5.82
CA PRO A 623 16.96 -0.98 5.27
C PRO A 623 18.09 -0.43 6.16
N ASP A 624 17.94 0.74 6.77
CA ASP A 624 18.96 1.34 7.65
C ASP A 624 19.20 0.51 8.91
N VAL A 625 18.19 -0.23 9.37
CA VAL A 625 18.39 -1.20 10.47
C VAL A 625 19.28 -2.35 10.00
N ALA A 626 19.15 -2.79 8.75
CA ALA A 626 20.02 -3.82 8.21
C ALA A 626 21.47 -3.33 8.07
N ILE A 627 21.69 -2.06 7.69
CA ILE A 627 23.03 -1.44 7.65
C ILE A 627 23.63 -1.41 9.05
N SER A 628 22.87 -0.97 10.06
CA SER A 628 23.33 -0.95 11.45
C SER A 628 23.66 -2.34 12.00
N LEU A 629 22.84 -3.34 11.66
CA LEU A 629 23.09 -4.75 11.98
C LEU A 629 24.36 -5.27 11.33
N ASN A 630 24.59 -4.95 10.05
CA ASN A 630 25.78 -5.34 9.29
C ASN A 630 27.06 -4.72 9.92
N ASN A 631 27.02 -3.46 10.31
CA ASN A 631 28.17 -2.79 10.92
C ASN A 631 28.52 -3.40 12.28
N LEU A 632 27.53 -3.66 13.13
CA LEU A 632 27.77 -4.35 14.41
C LEU A 632 28.24 -5.80 14.21
N ALA A 633 27.74 -6.50 13.18
CA ALA A 633 28.18 -7.83 12.82
C ALA A 633 29.65 -7.85 12.33
N ALA A 634 30.04 -6.85 11.53
CA ALA A 634 31.42 -6.66 11.07
C ALA A 634 32.37 -6.44 12.25
N LEU A 635 32.00 -5.57 13.21
CA LEU A 635 32.75 -5.41 14.45
C LEU A 635 32.93 -6.73 15.18
N TYR A 636 31.84 -7.52 15.39
CA TYR A 636 31.92 -8.80 16.06
C TYR A 636 32.78 -9.82 15.30
N ARG A 637 32.78 -9.78 13.97
CA ARG A 637 33.71 -10.57 13.13
C ARG A 637 35.16 -10.17 13.43
N ASN A 638 35.48 -8.87 13.40
CA ASN A 638 36.84 -8.35 13.60
C ASN A 638 37.41 -8.70 14.99
N ILE A 639 36.55 -8.77 16.02
CA ILE A 639 36.96 -9.21 17.37
C ILE A 639 36.74 -10.71 17.61
N LYS A 640 36.50 -11.49 16.54
CA LYS A 640 36.32 -12.96 16.54
C LYS A 640 35.16 -13.48 17.43
N ARG A 641 34.15 -12.64 17.68
CA ARG A 641 32.91 -13.05 18.40
C ARG A 641 31.89 -13.62 17.41
N TYR A 642 32.24 -14.66 16.70
CA TYR A 642 31.48 -15.23 15.58
C TYR A 642 30.04 -15.65 15.95
N ARG A 643 29.82 -16.15 17.20
CA ARG A 643 28.45 -16.50 17.66
C ARG A 643 27.51 -15.31 17.72
N LYS A 644 28.05 -14.09 17.94
CA LYS A 644 27.27 -12.86 17.95
C LYS A 644 27.09 -12.29 16.53
N ALA A 645 28.09 -12.42 15.67
CA ALA A 645 28.09 -11.86 14.32
C ALA A 645 27.06 -12.56 13.40
N LYS A 646 27.01 -13.89 13.42
CA LYS A 646 26.17 -14.70 12.53
C LYS A 646 24.70 -14.26 12.49
N PRO A 647 23.96 -14.23 13.62
CA PRO A 647 22.53 -13.88 13.60
C PRO A 647 22.27 -12.45 13.11
N LEU A 648 23.22 -11.53 13.31
CA LEU A 648 23.08 -10.15 12.86
C LEU A 648 23.22 -10.04 11.33
N PHE A 649 24.19 -10.75 10.73
CA PHE A 649 24.32 -10.82 9.27
C PHE A 649 23.08 -11.46 8.64
N GLU A 650 22.59 -12.58 9.20
CA GLU A 650 21.38 -13.27 8.71
C GLU A 650 20.15 -12.34 8.75
N GLN A 651 19.98 -11.61 9.85
CA GLN A 651 18.88 -10.68 10.00
C GLN A 651 19.02 -9.50 9.03
N ALA A 652 20.21 -8.91 8.89
CA ALA A 652 20.49 -7.83 7.95
C ALA A 652 20.16 -8.23 6.52
N LEU A 653 20.67 -9.40 6.08
CA LEU A 653 20.43 -9.90 4.73
C LEU A 653 18.94 -10.15 4.47
N LYS A 654 18.23 -10.78 5.41
CA LYS A 654 16.78 -11.03 5.30
C LYS A 654 15.97 -9.72 5.16
N ILE A 655 16.33 -8.68 5.90
CA ILE A 655 15.65 -7.36 5.79
C ILE A 655 15.88 -6.79 4.40
N CYS A 656 17.13 -6.68 3.92
CA CYS A 656 17.44 -6.09 2.63
C CYS A 656 16.85 -6.89 1.45
N GLU A 657 16.92 -8.22 1.48
CA GLU A 657 16.32 -9.05 0.42
C GLU A 657 14.81 -8.81 0.28
N ARG A 658 14.14 -8.59 1.40
CA ARG A 658 12.69 -8.33 1.40
C ARG A 658 12.32 -6.91 1.00
N THR A 659 13.10 -5.91 1.38
CA THR A 659 12.75 -4.48 1.20
C THR A 659 13.33 -3.88 -0.07
N LEU A 660 14.56 -4.24 -0.40
CA LEU A 660 15.31 -3.70 -1.53
C LEU A 660 15.41 -4.70 -2.71
N GLY A 661 15.27 -5.99 -2.40
CA GLY A 661 15.43 -7.07 -3.38
C GLY A 661 16.84 -7.68 -3.37
N VAL A 662 16.96 -8.87 -4.01
CA VAL A 662 18.19 -9.70 -3.98
C VAL A 662 19.36 -9.12 -4.77
N ASN A 663 19.06 -8.29 -5.78
CA ASN A 663 20.05 -7.70 -6.69
C ASN A 663 20.45 -6.27 -6.30
N HIS A 664 19.88 -5.73 -5.23
CA HIS A 664 20.21 -4.38 -4.77
C HIS A 664 21.67 -4.31 -4.27
N PRO A 665 22.45 -3.26 -4.59
CA PRO A 665 23.85 -3.14 -4.19
C PRO A 665 24.08 -3.31 -2.68
N THR A 666 23.27 -2.65 -1.84
CA THR A 666 23.33 -2.83 -0.38
C THR A 666 23.10 -4.30 0.04
N THR A 667 22.14 -4.99 -0.61
CA THR A 667 21.89 -6.42 -0.34
C THR A 667 23.11 -7.27 -0.74
N MET A 668 23.71 -6.95 -1.89
CA MET A 668 24.93 -7.64 -2.38
C MET A 668 26.11 -7.40 -1.45
N THR A 669 26.31 -6.17 -0.96
CA THR A 669 27.35 -5.81 0.01
C THR A 669 27.19 -6.59 1.32
N ILE A 670 25.99 -6.62 1.90
CA ILE A 670 25.71 -7.38 3.12
C ILE A 670 25.94 -8.88 2.89
N ARG A 671 25.54 -9.41 1.73
CA ARG A 671 25.77 -10.81 1.34
C ARG A 671 27.25 -11.12 1.22
N ALA A 672 28.05 -10.21 0.62
CA ALA A 672 29.49 -10.36 0.52
C ALA A 672 30.18 -10.35 1.89
N ASN A 673 29.76 -9.42 2.78
CA ASN A 673 30.26 -9.37 4.16
C ASN A 673 29.93 -10.65 4.93
N TYR A 674 28.72 -11.17 4.77
CA TYR A 674 28.31 -12.44 5.40
C TYR A 674 29.06 -13.65 4.83
N ALA A 675 29.29 -13.69 3.52
CA ALA A 675 30.09 -14.75 2.90
C ALA A 675 31.54 -14.73 3.39
N SER A 676 32.16 -13.55 3.46
CA SER A 676 33.50 -13.35 4.04
C SER A 676 33.56 -13.81 5.49
N PHE A 677 32.56 -13.46 6.30
CA PHE A 677 32.42 -13.94 7.67
C PHE A 677 32.35 -15.46 7.75
N LEU A 678 31.52 -16.12 6.89
CA LEU A 678 31.39 -17.59 6.91
C LEU A 678 32.73 -18.26 6.58
N THR A 679 33.50 -17.72 5.62
CA THR A 679 34.83 -18.22 5.29
C THR A 679 35.77 -18.13 6.49
N GLU A 680 35.80 -17.01 7.19
CA GLU A 680 36.68 -16.82 8.36
C GLU A 680 36.24 -17.63 9.59
N ALA A 681 34.94 -17.86 9.77
CA ALA A 681 34.41 -18.53 10.95
C ALA A 681 34.49 -20.07 10.90
N TYR A 682 34.60 -20.63 9.69
CA TYR A 682 34.60 -22.09 9.46
C TYR A 682 35.91 -22.62 8.88
N HIS A 683 36.91 -21.76 8.64
CA HIS A 683 38.30 -22.06 8.44
C HIS A 683 39.13 -21.73 9.70
#